data_7fa1847950b0fea0724b5137b9d67fc7
#
_entry.id   7fa1847950b0fea0724b5137b9d67fc7
#
_cell.length_a   1.000
_cell.length_b   1.000
_cell.length_c   1.000
_cell.angle_alpha   90.00
_cell.angle_beta   90.00
_cell.angle_gamma   90.00
#
_symmetry.space_group_name_H-M   'P 1'
#
loop_
_entity.id
_entity.type
_entity.pdbx_description
1 polymer ?
#
loop_
_entity_poly.entity_id
_entity_poly.type
_entity_poly.pdbx_seq_one_letter_code
_entity_poly.pdbx_strand_id
1 'polypeptide(L)'
;MFRHNASAACWCYAFFIFFFSLCYSSYSLAKPESAPKKSTAVAVPVQRPANFSEYLTQEKNHLTAAIKEGKQHLQPKDEKEYQAKLGQVSSILKMTAAKIENLNGFLEQQNIEQNNLNQRLKHLQQLPIVKEGITIEERVAKVEVLLTINKQATQLINDNLALAKEFHDVLTEEGKHLQFWHANFVLEQKLLQIKAIKDKLNLDLNKLYQSDLVKTNGKKAIAPSANNADYETRLLVNNQNIAAIQYELNALSAQKTVVRADMIYLKSPDSKNLQLVTDIYKDAVSQYNKIAKSLRQISVFLSSEADAIKTPDLKKSVKTLVNTLTLRLNEIGFQKQETLKKLADYQAQLKQLISSRQTLAEYNINSWPIIVKKIAAIPSLFYKYIKTLSLKVYDSYLWLTPLAQAIFWGGLALIAGLFFMLNRFLKMLRSDKERSRLAGYLLDGFLVLVQRNIPYLCLTAMLMMVFYVTHISFSNYQLVLKLIAVWFTFRIAILIPRLALLETLSDSSGKDVKLYYRLKWLLLFGGWTTALMTIGHLLPLSLLLQDIFNRLFMLFLLAVSVVGWKSREVVRYLIHPLLTNKKRYVLNAISLLIILVPITVFSTAVIGLSGFINLAWTMSQYQANVLTVLVTYIIARGLLFDALELFSEWMISSLRNGWLWIEVFLKPIDSILRIGMLFFSFSMLCNLFGWNSDSWVIVSLERLIQSSIVNVPGIHITVASTLAFLILLAIFFWAAKWTREFCYRWLFKNTKDVGIRNSLSVFSQYSVVLIGGFVTLHVWGFDFSGMSMIIGGLAVGMGFGLRDFASNIVGGLMLLIERPVREGDLITIGEYEGQVKHIGIRCMRVSSWDNMEILIPNAETFNKPFTNWTHQDGIVRSVVPIKVSRADDPVMIQQLILDVLAIIPEIVPDPPAQVFLKKIDEALIEFEARYYVNVQLHSRFEVRSNVLFAITAQFKAANVKPPVEPLAIEIKEGHGQLVAKD
;
A
#
# COMPACT_ATOMS: atom_id res chain seq x y z
N MET A 1 -9.68 11.62 34.61
CA MET A 1 -8.29 11.80 35.13
C MET A 1 -7.27 10.86 34.44
N PHE A 2 -7.60 9.61 34.12
CA PHE A 2 -6.67 8.64 33.48
C PHE A 2 -6.39 8.83 31.98
N ARG A 3 -7.14 9.63 31.24
CA ARG A 3 -6.96 9.88 29.79
C ARG A 3 -5.93 10.97 29.45
N HIS A 4 -5.62 11.88 30.38
CA HIS A 4 -4.66 12.97 30.16
C HIS A 4 -3.19 12.51 30.00
N ASN A 5 -2.80 11.44 30.69
CA ASN A 5 -1.41 10.95 30.67
C ASN A 5 -1.03 10.26 29.35
N ALA A 6 -2.00 9.77 28.58
CA ALA A 6 -1.77 9.10 27.31
C ALA A 6 -1.35 10.05 26.17
N SER A 7 -1.87 11.27 26.19
CA SER A 7 -1.56 12.29 25.18
C SER A 7 -0.12 12.80 25.33
N ALA A 8 0.37 12.93 26.55
CA ALA A 8 1.73 13.40 26.83
C ALA A 8 2.82 12.41 26.42
N ALA A 9 2.57 11.11 26.57
CA ALA A 9 3.50 10.07 26.11
C ALA A 9 3.60 10.04 24.57
N CYS A 10 2.49 10.18 23.88
CA CYS A 10 2.46 10.30 22.43
C CYS A 10 3.24 11.53 21.95
N TRP A 11 3.12 12.66 22.65
CA TRP A 11 3.83 13.90 22.35
C TRP A 11 5.34 13.81 22.62
N CYS A 12 5.76 13.18 23.70
CA CYS A 12 7.19 12.98 23.99
C CYS A 12 7.87 12.06 22.97
N TYR A 13 7.18 11.00 22.49
CA TYR A 13 7.70 10.12 21.46
C TYR A 13 7.62 10.72 20.05
N ALA A 14 6.52 11.40 19.69
CA ALA A 14 6.40 12.18 18.45
C ALA A 14 7.53 13.22 18.36
N PHE A 15 7.90 13.82 19.47
CA PHE A 15 8.99 14.76 19.59
C PHE A 15 10.35 14.15 19.25
N PHE A 16 10.67 13.01 19.82
CA PHE A 16 11.95 12.34 19.60
C PHE A 16 12.19 11.99 18.13
N ILE A 17 11.13 11.76 17.37
CA ILE A 17 11.17 11.29 15.98
C ILE A 17 11.12 12.40 14.97
N PHE A 18 10.30 13.42 15.16
CA PHE A 18 10.31 14.61 14.34
C PHE A 18 11.70 15.28 14.36
N PHE A 19 12.36 15.21 15.51
CA PHE A 19 13.71 15.69 15.70
C PHE A 19 14.75 14.91 14.88
N PHE A 20 14.69 13.58 14.85
CA PHE A 20 15.61 12.75 14.09
C PHE A 20 15.43 12.86 12.57
N SER A 21 14.19 13.03 12.11
CA SER A 21 13.87 13.17 10.67
C SER A 21 14.35 14.49 10.06
N LEU A 22 14.32 15.59 10.80
CA LEU A 22 14.70 16.92 10.31
C LEU A 22 16.21 17.19 10.35
N CYS A 23 16.96 16.57 11.25
CA CYS A 23 18.43 16.66 11.28
C CYS A 23 19.11 15.99 10.08
N TYR A 24 18.35 15.15 9.36
CA TYR A 24 18.91 14.29 8.31
C TYR A 24 19.16 14.95 6.96
N SER A 25 18.58 16.11 6.67
CA SER A 25 18.68 16.75 5.35
C SER A 25 20.01 17.48 5.09
N SER A 26 21.03 17.37 5.94
CA SER A 26 22.17 18.30 5.96
C SER A 26 23.56 17.70 5.81
N TYR A 27 23.73 16.44 5.37
CA TYR A 27 25.07 15.83 5.38
C TYR A 27 25.68 15.56 4.00
N SER A 28 26.91 16.02 3.78
CA SER A 28 27.81 15.63 2.68
C SER A 28 29.26 15.52 3.14
N LEU A 29 29.98 14.49 2.76
CA LEU A 29 31.34 14.16 3.20
C LEU A 29 32.35 14.02 2.07
N ALA A 30 33.59 14.36 2.38
CA ALA A 30 34.73 14.42 1.47
C ALA A 30 35.54 13.11 1.39
N LYS A 31 36.30 12.98 0.34
CA LYS A 31 37.03 11.82 -0.22
C LYS A 31 38.35 11.48 0.49
N PRO A 32 38.81 10.22 0.51
CA PRO A 32 40.23 9.88 0.67
C PRO A 32 40.89 9.48 -0.65
N GLU A 33 42.07 9.99 -0.85
CA GLU A 33 42.97 9.66 -1.98
C GLU A 33 43.58 8.23 -1.85
N SER A 34 43.68 7.55 -2.97
CA SER A 34 44.41 6.28 -3.11
C SER A 34 45.76 6.49 -3.78
N ALA A 35 46.80 5.92 -3.18
CA ALA A 35 48.17 5.99 -3.69
C ALA A 35 48.42 5.13 -4.93
N PRO A 36 49.23 5.56 -5.91
CA PRO A 36 49.51 4.79 -7.12
C PRO A 36 50.67 3.78 -6.93
N LYS A 37 50.55 2.65 -7.58
CA LYS A 37 51.60 1.61 -7.68
C LYS A 37 52.72 2.07 -8.59
N LYS A 38 53.98 1.88 -8.14
CA LYS A 38 55.19 2.12 -8.90
C LYS A 38 55.35 1.19 -10.10
N SER A 39 55.54 1.78 -11.26
CA SER A 39 56.05 1.12 -12.46
C SER A 39 57.53 1.49 -12.61
N THR A 40 58.41 0.50 -12.70
CA THR A 40 59.84 0.65 -12.97
C THR A 40 60.08 0.76 -14.48
N ALA A 41 60.25 1.99 -14.96
CA ALA A 41 60.77 2.22 -16.31
C ALA A 41 62.13 2.90 -16.20
N VAL A 42 63.11 2.45 -16.96
CA VAL A 42 64.47 2.97 -17.04
C VAL A 42 64.42 4.40 -17.61
N ALA A 43 64.95 5.36 -16.87
CA ALA A 43 64.93 6.77 -17.23
C ALA A 43 66.01 7.09 -18.28
N VAL A 44 65.59 7.63 -19.43
CA VAL A 44 66.45 8.27 -20.40
C VAL A 44 66.85 9.65 -19.83
N PRO A 45 68.14 10.07 -19.86
CA PRO A 45 68.57 11.35 -19.32
C PRO A 45 67.97 12.50 -20.10
N VAL A 46 67.18 13.32 -19.44
CA VAL A 46 66.54 14.53 -20.00
C VAL A 46 67.57 15.68 -20.01
N GLN A 47 67.84 16.24 -21.18
CA GLN A 47 68.76 17.41 -21.28
C GLN A 47 68.14 18.67 -20.67
N ARG A 48 68.89 19.36 -19.76
CA ARG A 48 68.45 20.59 -19.11
C ARG A 48 68.61 21.79 -20.06
N PRO A 49 67.61 22.74 -20.11
CA PRO A 49 67.74 24.00 -20.81
C PRO A 49 68.88 24.89 -20.23
N ALA A 50 69.47 25.74 -21.02
CA ALA A 50 70.58 26.59 -20.61
C ALA A 50 70.28 27.61 -19.46
N ASN A 51 69.00 28.09 -19.38
CA ASN A 51 68.49 28.93 -18.29
C ASN A 51 67.36 28.17 -17.56
N PHE A 52 67.72 27.13 -16.79
CA PHE A 52 66.77 26.18 -16.18
C PHE A 52 65.80 26.84 -15.19
N SER A 53 66.22 27.76 -14.34
CA SER A 53 65.36 28.49 -13.39
C SER A 53 64.38 29.45 -14.06
N GLU A 54 64.78 30.10 -15.16
CA GLU A 54 63.91 30.96 -15.97
C GLU A 54 62.84 30.14 -16.69
N TYR A 55 63.29 29.03 -17.29
CA TYR A 55 62.36 28.05 -17.89
C TYR A 55 61.29 27.55 -16.90
N LEU A 56 61.68 27.15 -15.69
CA LEU A 56 60.70 26.67 -14.66
C LEU A 56 59.74 27.78 -14.21
N THR A 57 60.24 29.05 -14.17
CA THR A 57 59.39 30.21 -13.79
C THR A 57 58.38 30.54 -14.90
N GLN A 58 58.77 30.51 -16.16
CA GLN A 58 57.86 30.68 -17.30
C GLN A 58 56.85 29.59 -17.38
N GLU A 59 57.27 28.33 -17.14
CA GLU A 59 56.41 27.18 -17.12
C GLU A 59 55.33 27.22 -16.00
N LYS A 60 55.74 27.69 -14.82
CA LYS A 60 54.81 27.95 -13.69
C LYS A 60 53.72 28.93 -14.08
N ASN A 61 54.09 30.01 -14.74
CA ASN A 61 53.11 31.02 -15.18
C ASN A 61 52.20 30.49 -16.28
N HIS A 62 52.72 29.70 -17.23
CA HIS A 62 51.96 29.07 -18.29
C HIS A 62 50.97 28.07 -17.74
N LEU A 63 51.36 27.17 -16.83
CA LEU A 63 50.48 26.21 -16.20
C LEU A 63 49.39 26.89 -15.37
N THR A 64 49.73 27.94 -14.65
CA THR A 64 48.76 28.71 -13.86
C THR A 64 47.68 29.35 -14.74
N ALA A 65 48.08 29.92 -15.89
CA ALA A 65 47.15 30.48 -16.87
C ALA A 65 46.28 29.40 -17.51
N ALA A 66 46.87 28.27 -17.92
CA ALA A 66 46.18 27.16 -18.52
C ALA A 66 45.13 26.50 -17.56
N ILE A 67 45.47 26.41 -16.28
CA ILE A 67 44.51 25.94 -15.26
C ILE A 67 43.32 26.89 -15.13
N LYS A 68 43.57 28.21 -15.17
CA LYS A 68 42.50 29.21 -15.09
C LYS A 68 41.59 29.16 -16.30
N GLU A 69 42.10 28.93 -17.46
CA GLU A 69 41.38 28.80 -18.72
C GLU A 69 40.61 27.47 -18.78
N GLY A 70 41.21 26.36 -18.38
CA GLY A 70 40.58 25.03 -18.36
C GLY A 70 39.44 24.89 -17.36
N LYS A 71 39.35 25.75 -16.33
CA LYS A 71 38.22 25.81 -15.40
C LYS A 71 36.96 26.48 -15.99
N GLN A 72 37.03 27.05 -17.19
CA GLN A 72 35.91 27.63 -17.91
C GLN A 72 35.31 26.54 -18.85
N HIS A 73 34.30 25.79 -18.35
CA HIS A 73 33.63 24.74 -19.12
C HIS A 73 32.84 25.36 -20.28
N LEU A 74 33.36 25.35 -21.48
CA LEU A 74 32.68 25.76 -22.72
C LEU A 74 31.86 24.56 -23.27
N GLN A 75 30.55 24.68 -23.29
CA GLN A 75 29.69 23.67 -23.86
C GLN A 75 29.77 23.66 -25.39
N PRO A 76 29.94 22.49 -26.05
CA PRO A 76 29.86 22.39 -27.50
C PRO A 76 28.46 22.72 -28.00
N LYS A 77 28.31 23.28 -29.19
CA LYS A 77 27.02 23.57 -29.81
C LYS A 77 26.51 22.40 -30.67
N ASP A 78 27.41 21.67 -31.28
CA ASP A 78 27.09 20.53 -32.16
C ASP A 78 28.10 19.38 -32.04
N GLU A 79 27.86 18.30 -32.74
CA GLU A 79 28.70 17.10 -32.75
C GLU A 79 30.11 17.38 -33.32
N LYS A 80 30.24 18.26 -34.31
CA LYS A 80 31.56 18.62 -34.89
C LYS A 80 32.42 19.36 -33.89
N GLU A 81 31.85 20.34 -33.18
CA GLU A 81 32.54 21.08 -32.14
C GLU A 81 32.92 20.14 -30.97
N TYR A 82 32.08 19.18 -30.61
CA TYR A 82 32.42 18.17 -29.62
C TYR A 82 33.64 17.34 -30.00
N GLN A 83 33.66 16.79 -31.23
CA GLN A 83 34.79 15.99 -31.71
C GLN A 83 36.07 16.77 -31.75
N ALA A 84 36.01 18.04 -32.19
CA ALA A 84 37.16 18.93 -32.21
C ALA A 84 37.72 19.20 -30.82
N LYS A 85 36.85 19.52 -29.85
CA LYS A 85 37.23 19.77 -28.45
C LYS A 85 37.78 18.51 -27.77
N LEU A 86 37.15 17.36 -27.99
CA LEU A 86 37.60 16.08 -27.43
C LEU A 86 38.99 15.72 -27.93
N GLY A 87 39.25 15.93 -29.24
CA GLY A 87 40.59 15.78 -29.84
C GLY A 87 41.64 16.71 -29.23
N GLN A 88 41.30 17.99 -29.02
CA GLN A 88 42.18 18.96 -28.35
C GLN A 88 42.50 18.55 -26.90
N VAL A 89 41.47 18.22 -26.08
CA VAL A 89 41.68 17.79 -24.69
C VAL A 89 42.52 16.52 -24.62
N SER A 90 42.28 15.56 -25.51
CA SER A 90 43.07 14.32 -25.56
C SER A 90 44.53 14.54 -25.93
N SER A 91 44.80 15.46 -26.88
CA SER A 91 46.16 15.85 -27.26
C SER A 91 46.89 16.56 -26.12
N ILE A 92 46.26 17.55 -25.49
CA ILE A 92 46.83 18.28 -24.36
C ILE A 92 47.07 17.34 -23.16
N LEU A 93 46.16 16.37 -22.88
CA LEU A 93 46.36 15.37 -21.84
C LEU A 93 47.66 14.57 -22.04
N LYS A 94 47.89 14.10 -23.27
CA LYS A 94 49.14 13.36 -23.61
C LYS A 94 50.37 14.22 -23.41
N MET A 95 50.31 15.48 -23.85
CA MET A 95 51.40 16.43 -23.65
C MET A 95 51.67 16.72 -22.17
N THR A 96 50.63 16.89 -21.37
CA THR A 96 50.74 17.15 -19.93
C THR A 96 51.29 15.94 -19.19
N ALA A 97 50.91 14.72 -19.58
CA ALA A 97 51.46 13.48 -19.02
C ALA A 97 52.96 13.35 -19.29
N ALA A 98 53.43 13.62 -20.53
CA ALA A 98 54.85 13.64 -20.88
C ALA A 98 55.61 14.73 -20.10
N LYS A 99 54.98 15.89 -19.88
CA LYS A 99 55.55 17.00 -19.08
C LYS A 99 55.74 16.63 -17.60
N ILE A 100 54.77 15.91 -17.01
CA ILE A 100 54.88 15.38 -15.65
C ILE A 100 56.03 14.39 -15.54
N GLU A 101 56.21 13.53 -16.53
CA GLU A 101 57.32 12.56 -16.59
C GLU A 101 58.68 13.28 -16.65
N ASN A 102 58.80 14.28 -17.53
CA ASN A 102 60.02 15.12 -17.64
C ASN A 102 60.36 15.87 -16.35
N LEU A 103 59.34 16.46 -15.67
CA LEU A 103 59.53 17.14 -14.39
C LEU A 103 59.99 16.18 -13.30
N ASN A 104 59.44 14.96 -13.25
CA ASN A 104 59.89 13.91 -12.35
C ASN A 104 61.35 13.53 -12.62
N GLY A 105 61.77 13.41 -13.89
CA GLY A 105 63.16 13.15 -14.28
C GLY A 105 64.11 14.27 -13.83
N PHE A 106 63.70 15.55 -13.99
CA PHE A 106 64.47 16.70 -13.47
C PHE A 106 64.56 16.67 -11.94
N LEU A 107 63.51 16.32 -11.23
CA LEU A 107 63.47 16.19 -9.77
C LEU A 107 64.46 15.11 -9.28
N GLU A 108 64.49 13.97 -9.92
CA GLU A 108 65.44 12.90 -9.61
C GLU A 108 66.90 13.33 -9.81
N GLN A 109 67.21 13.97 -10.94
CA GLN A 109 68.55 14.52 -11.20
C GLN A 109 68.96 15.56 -10.15
N GLN A 110 68.05 16.46 -9.76
CA GLN A 110 68.31 17.49 -8.76
C GLN A 110 68.57 16.91 -7.36
N ASN A 111 67.86 15.84 -7.02
CA ASN A 111 68.06 15.11 -5.75
C ASN A 111 69.44 14.42 -5.72
N ILE A 112 69.86 13.83 -6.82
CA ILE A 112 71.21 13.22 -6.96
C ILE A 112 72.32 14.32 -6.80
N GLU A 113 72.15 15.47 -7.45
CA GLU A 113 73.07 16.58 -7.35
C GLU A 113 73.13 17.17 -5.92
N GLN A 114 71.98 17.26 -5.24
CA GLN A 114 71.89 17.70 -3.85
C GLN A 114 72.63 16.76 -2.91
N ASN A 115 72.49 15.45 -3.11
CA ASN A 115 73.22 14.43 -2.34
C ASN A 115 74.76 14.56 -2.59
N ASN A 116 75.18 14.74 -3.84
CA ASN A 116 76.57 14.91 -4.20
C ASN A 116 77.16 16.20 -3.57
N LEU A 117 76.44 17.30 -3.59
CA LEU A 117 76.84 18.54 -2.95
C LEU A 117 76.93 18.40 -1.44
N ASN A 118 76.01 17.74 -0.82
CA ASN A 118 76.03 17.45 0.62
C ASN A 118 77.23 16.59 1.01
N GLN A 119 77.56 15.57 0.21
CA GLN A 119 78.77 14.75 0.43
C GLN A 119 80.05 15.55 0.30
N ARG A 120 80.10 16.42 -0.73
CA ARG A 120 81.28 17.38 -0.90
C ARG A 120 81.35 18.30 0.27
N LEU A 121 80.29 18.88 0.76
CA LEU A 121 80.24 19.75 1.92
C LEU A 121 80.77 19.04 3.16
N LYS A 122 80.31 17.85 3.45
CA LYS A 122 80.80 17.03 4.57
C LYS A 122 82.32 16.73 4.43
N HIS A 123 82.83 16.44 3.22
CA HIS A 123 84.23 16.16 2.97
C HIS A 123 85.11 17.42 3.19
N LEU A 124 84.62 18.55 2.72
CA LEU A 124 85.33 19.82 2.93
C LEU A 124 85.36 20.22 4.39
N GLN A 125 84.39 19.97 5.17
CA GLN A 125 84.30 20.21 6.63
C GLN A 125 85.20 19.31 7.47
N GLN A 126 85.61 18.16 6.91
CA GLN A 126 86.52 17.18 7.57
C GLN A 126 88.00 17.36 7.26
N LEU A 127 88.39 18.23 6.34
CA LEU A 127 89.75 18.43 5.97
C LEU A 127 90.48 19.35 7.00
N PRO A 128 91.74 18.98 7.39
CA PRO A 128 92.53 19.86 8.29
C PRO A 128 92.94 21.17 7.59
N ILE A 129 93.00 22.27 8.37
CA ILE A 129 93.31 23.61 7.89
C ILE A 129 94.74 23.66 7.42
N VAL A 130 95.02 23.69 6.14
CA VAL A 130 96.37 23.82 5.54
C VAL A 130 96.42 25.25 5.00
N LYS A 131 97.48 25.98 5.46
CA LYS A 131 97.76 27.34 4.96
C LYS A 131 98.42 27.21 3.59
N GLU A 132 97.81 27.54 2.53
CA GLU A 132 98.21 28.09 1.23
C GLU A 132 97.15 27.79 0.13
N GLY A 133 96.64 28.87 -0.52
CA GLY A 133 95.68 28.79 -1.59
C GLY A 133 94.20 28.95 -1.09
N ILE A 134 93.28 29.24 -1.96
CA ILE A 134 91.83 29.48 -1.70
C ILE A 134 91.40 28.85 -0.42
N THR A 135 91.04 29.65 0.59
CA THR A 135 90.69 29.17 1.95
C THR A 135 89.55 28.15 1.87
N ILE A 136 89.62 27.14 2.74
CA ILE A 136 88.57 26.09 2.86
C ILE A 136 87.21 26.74 3.05
N GLU A 137 87.15 27.89 3.73
CA GLU A 137 85.93 28.69 3.96
C GLU A 137 85.30 29.19 2.66
N GLU A 138 86.09 29.64 1.67
CA GLU A 138 85.57 30.05 0.37
C GLU A 138 85.05 28.91 -0.47
N ARG A 139 85.64 27.70 -0.32
CA ARG A 139 85.16 26.47 -0.99
C ARG A 139 83.83 25.97 -0.34
N VAL A 140 83.76 26.01 0.99
CA VAL A 140 82.54 25.72 1.70
C VAL A 140 81.48 26.73 1.32
N ALA A 141 81.78 28.06 1.33
CA ALA A 141 80.77 29.07 0.92
C ALA A 141 80.30 28.89 -0.53
N LYS A 142 81.17 28.51 -1.48
CA LYS A 142 80.74 28.16 -2.86
C LYS A 142 79.81 26.95 -2.92
N VAL A 143 80.05 25.86 -2.15
CA VAL A 143 79.20 24.70 -2.12
C VAL A 143 77.84 24.99 -1.44
N GLU A 144 77.83 25.86 -0.40
CA GLU A 144 76.60 26.31 0.25
C GLU A 144 75.75 27.18 -0.70
N VAL A 145 76.38 28.08 -1.50
CA VAL A 145 75.65 28.83 -2.54
C VAL A 145 75.04 27.88 -3.57
N LEU A 146 75.82 26.89 -4.07
CA LEU A 146 75.34 25.89 -5.01
C LEU A 146 74.16 25.04 -4.39
N LEU A 147 74.28 24.72 -3.12
CA LEU A 147 73.24 23.94 -2.39
C LEU A 147 71.99 24.79 -2.23
N THR A 148 72.07 26.06 -2.03
CA THR A 148 70.94 27.02 -1.97
C THR A 148 70.27 27.18 -3.32
N ILE A 149 71.01 27.29 -4.42
CA ILE A 149 70.50 27.33 -5.79
C ILE A 149 69.79 26.00 -6.12
N ASN A 150 70.41 24.85 -5.75
CA ASN A 150 69.82 23.53 -5.96
C ASN A 150 68.52 23.40 -5.19
N LYS A 151 68.40 23.83 -3.93
CA LYS A 151 67.16 23.86 -3.15
C LYS A 151 66.10 24.73 -3.79
N GLN A 152 66.43 25.89 -4.30
CA GLN A 152 65.49 26.79 -5.01
C GLN A 152 64.93 26.10 -6.28
N ALA A 153 65.84 25.49 -7.08
CA ALA A 153 65.47 24.75 -8.30
C ALA A 153 64.52 23.53 -7.95
N THR A 154 64.86 22.79 -6.91
CA THR A 154 64.04 21.68 -6.42
C THR A 154 62.64 22.15 -6.01
N GLN A 155 62.56 23.30 -5.35
CA GLN A 155 61.27 23.88 -4.96
C GLN A 155 60.42 24.28 -6.17
N LEU A 156 61.05 24.95 -7.17
CA LEU A 156 60.39 25.33 -8.43
C LEU A 156 59.93 24.12 -9.23
N ILE A 157 60.69 23.03 -9.26
CA ILE A 157 60.29 21.78 -9.92
C ILE A 157 59.06 21.17 -9.22
N ASN A 158 59.08 21.12 -7.89
CA ASN A 158 57.93 20.59 -7.10
C ASN A 158 56.68 21.44 -7.31
N ASP A 159 56.80 22.78 -7.34
CA ASP A 159 55.68 23.68 -7.62
C ASP A 159 55.11 23.43 -9.02
N ASN A 160 55.97 23.33 -10.04
CA ASN A 160 55.59 23.03 -11.42
C ASN A 160 54.96 21.63 -11.55
N LEU A 161 55.47 20.63 -10.84
CA LEU A 161 54.92 19.27 -10.83
C LEU A 161 53.53 19.23 -10.21
N ALA A 162 53.33 19.99 -9.13
CA ALA A 162 52.02 20.12 -8.51
C ALA A 162 51.00 20.77 -9.46
N LEU A 163 51.39 21.88 -10.12
CA LEU A 163 50.55 22.55 -11.10
C LEU A 163 50.29 21.72 -12.35
N ALA A 164 51.27 20.96 -12.85
CA ALA A 164 51.07 20.06 -14.00
C ALA A 164 50.13 18.94 -13.68
N LYS A 165 50.16 18.38 -12.45
CA LYS A 165 49.19 17.39 -11.97
C LYS A 165 47.80 18.00 -11.84
N GLU A 166 47.68 19.19 -11.24
CA GLU A 166 46.37 19.90 -11.16
C GLU A 166 45.81 20.16 -12.56
N PHE A 167 46.63 20.59 -13.51
CA PHE A 167 46.19 20.80 -14.89
C PHE A 167 45.74 19.50 -15.57
N HIS A 168 46.46 18.41 -15.38
CA HIS A 168 46.08 17.09 -15.87
C HIS A 168 44.73 16.66 -15.30
N ASP A 169 44.48 16.89 -14.01
CA ASP A 169 43.21 16.55 -13.38
C ASP A 169 42.06 17.41 -13.93
N VAL A 170 42.30 18.74 -14.13
CA VAL A 170 41.30 19.63 -14.75
C VAL A 170 40.97 19.18 -16.18
N LEU A 171 41.93 18.79 -16.99
CA LEU A 171 41.72 18.29 -18.36
C LEU A 171 40.97 16.94 -18.36
N THR A 172 41.28 16.07 -17.41
CA THR A 172 40.58 14.79 -17.25
C THR A 172 39.13 15.02 -16.89
N GLU A 173 38.83 15.96 -16.01
CA GLU A 173 37.49 16.37 -15.64
C GLU A 173 36.73 16.98 -16.85
N GLU A 174 37.40 17.86 -17.60
CA GLU A 174 36.84 18.44 -18.83
C GLU A 174 36.51 17.36 -19.89
N GLY A 175 37.39 16.38 -20.08
CA GLY A 175 37.16 15.25 -20.97
C GLY A 175 35.91 14.46 -20.56
N LYS A 176 35.68 14.23 -19.28
CA LYS A 176 34.48 13.61 -18.75
C LYS A 176 33.24 14.48 -18.98
N HIS A 177 33.35 15.79 -18.75
CA HIS A 177 32.25 16.72 -19.02
C HIS A 177 31.81 16.70 -20.49
N LEU A 178 32.75 16.66 -21.40
CA LEU A 178 32.46 16.54 -22.83
C LEU A 178 31.78 15.24 -23.19
N GLN A 179 32.21 14.11 -22.62
CA GLN A 179 31.56 12.81 -22.81
C GLN A 179 30.11 12.82 -22.29
N PHE A 180 29.88 13.44 -21.14
CA PHE A 180 28.53 13.58 -20.62
C PHE A 180 27.63 14.47 -21.47
N TRP A 181 28.17 15.59 -21.93
CA TRP A 181 27.45 16.47 -22.85
C TRP A 181 27.00 15.68 -24.09
N HIS A 182 27.94 14.94 -24.71
CA HIS A 182 27.65 14.11 -25.87
C HIS A 182 26.58 13.04 -25.59
N ALA A 183 26.70 12.30 -24.50
CA ALA A 183 25.70 11.30 -24.09
C ALA A 183 24.30 11.92 -23.92
N ASN A 184 24.22 13.09 -23.27
CA ASN A 184 22.96 13.82 -23.10
C ASN A 184 22.42 14.34 -24.43
N PHE A 185 23.28 14.87 -25.30
CA PHE A 185 22.92 15.37 -26.64
C PHE A 185 22.34 14.26 -27.52
N VAL A 186 23.02 13.11 -27.60
CA VAL A 186 22.55 11.94 -28.38
C VAL A 186 21.20 11.45 -27.86
N LEU A 187 21.02 11.38 -26.54
CA LEU A 187 19.75 10.99 -25.94
C LEU A 187 18.63 11.99 -26.23
N GLU A 188 18.94 13.28 -26.24
CA GLU A 188 17.96 14.31 -26.58
C GLU A 188 17.51 14.23 -28.05
N GLN A 189 18.45 14.01 -28.96
CA GLN A 189 18.14 13.78 -30.37
C GLN A 189 17.25 12.52 -30.56
N LYS A 190 17.58 11.40 -29.94
CA LYS A 190 16.78 10.18 -29.96
C LYS A 190 15.37 10.42 -29.41
N LEU A 191 15.25 11.13 -28.28
CA LEU A 191 13.94 11.46 -27.68
C LEU A 191 13.08 12.29 -28.62
N LEU A 192 13.66 13.29 -29.32
CA LEU A 192 12.94 14.11 -30.30
C LEU A 192 12.48 13.29 -31.49
N GLN A 193 13.33 12.41 -32.04
CA GLN A 193 12.98 11.52 -33.17
C GLN A 193 11.82 10.58 -32.81
N ILE A 194 11.89 9.91 -31.66
CA ILE A 194 10.85 8.96 -31.23
C ILE A 194 9.55 9.69 -30.90
N LYS A 195 9.62 10.90 -30.31
CA LYS A 195 8.44 11.73 -30.09
C LYS A 195 7.75 12.10 -31.40
N ALA A 196 8.52 12.49 -32.44
CA ALA A 196 7.97 12.79 -33.75
C ALA A 196 7.28 11.56 -34.40
N ILE A 197 7.84 10.35 -34.22
CA ILE A 197 7.21 9.10 -34.69
C ILE A 197 5.89 8.86 -33.95
N LYS A 198 5.85 9.08 -32.63
CA LYS A 198 4.63 8.96 -31.84
C LYS A 198 3.53 9.93 -32.30
N ASP A 199 3.90 11.19 -32.55
CA ASP A 199 2.96 12.22 -32.98
C ASP A 199 2.39 11.89 -34.37
N LYS A 200 3.21 11.34 -35.27
CA LYS A 200 2.77 10.84 -36.57
C LYS A 200 1.76 9.69 -36.45
N LEU A 201 2.05 8.71 -35.59
CA LEU A 201 1.14 7.59 -35.33
C LEU A 201 -0.18 8.02 -34.71
N ASN A 202 -0.15 9.00 -33.81
CA ASN A 202 -1.38 9.59 -33.26
C ASN A 202 -2.22 10.28 -34.33
N LEU A 203 -1.58 10.96 -35.27
CA LEU A 203 -2.24 11.59 -36.44
C LEU A 203 -2.89 10.57 -37.34
N ASP A 204 -2.21 9.46 -37.62
CA ASP A 204 -2.73 8.36 -38.44
C ASP A 204 -3.87 7.62 -37.71
N LEU A 205 -3.78 7.45 -36.40
CA LEU A 205 -4.88 6.93 -35.59
C LEU A 205 -6.13 7.83 -35.65
N ASN A 206 -5.95 9.14 -35.55
CA ASN A 206 -7.04 10.10 -35.65
C ASN A 206 -7.72 10.07 -37.04
N LYS A 207 -6.94 9.88 -38.12
CA LYS A 207 -7.50 9.68 -39.47
C LYS A 207 -8.32 8.41 -39.55
N LEU A 208 -7.89 7.31 -38.91
CA LEU A 208 -8.67 6.07 -38.83
C LEU A 208 -10.00 6.29 -38.11
N TYR A 209 -10.01 7.00 -36.98
CA TYR A 209 -11.26 7.34 -36.30
C TYR A 209 -12.19 8.24 -37.13
N GLN A 210 -11.65 9.21 -37.87
CA GLN A 210 -12.46 10.10 -38.73
C GLN A 210 -13.05 9.35 -39.93
N SER A 211 -12.32 8.38 -40.50
CA SER A 211 -12.82 7.56 -41.61
C SER A 211 -14.01 6.69 -41.22
N ASP A 212 -14.13 6.33 -39.97
CA ASP A 212 -15.26 5.53 -39.45
C ASP A 212 -16.48 6.41 -39.13
N LEU A 213 -16.27 7.61 -38.56
CA LEU A 213 -17.33 8.58 -38.32
C LEU A 213 -18.06 9.03 -39.59
N VAL A 214 -17.34 9.10 -40.71
CA VAL A 214 -17.93 9.42 -42.05
C VAL A 214 -18.74 8.25 -42.59
N LYS A 215 -18.39 7.00 -42.25
CA LYS A 215 -19.13 5.79 -42.69
C LYS A 215 -20.38 5.49 -41.86
N THR A 216 -20.42 5.91 -40.58
CA THR A 216 -21.53 5.66 -39.67
C THR A 216 -22.67 6.65 -39.75
N ASN A 217 -22.50 7.84 -40.36
CA ASN A 217 -23.57 8.82 -40.54
C ASN A 217 -24.64 8.45 -41.60
N GLY A 218 -24.66 7.23 -42.11
CA GLY A 218 -25.57 6.83 -43.16
C GLY A 218 -26.32 5.50 -43.06
N LYS A 219 -26.10 4.61 -42.10
CA LYS A 219 -26.89 3.36 -42.00
C LYS A 219 -26.92 2.75 -40.59
N LYS A 220 -28.15 2.37 -40.16
CA LYS A 220 -28.44 1.54 -38.99
C LYS A 220 -27.59 0.27 -38.97
N ALA A 221 -27.21 -0.13 -37.76
CA ALA A 221 -26.45 -1.34 -37.41
C ALA A 221 -26.99 -2.59 -38.15
N ILE A 222 -26.21 -3.12 -39.07
CA ILE A 222 -26.38 -4.44 -39.66
C ILE A 222 -25.09 -5.25 -39.36
N ALA A 223 -25.28 -6.52 -39.01
CA ALA A 223 -24.33 -7.55 -38.58
C ALA A 223 -22.83 -7.41 -38.98
N PRO A 224 -21.89 -7.98 -38.17
CA PRO A 224 -20.44 -7.82 -38.37
C PRO A 224 -20.02 -8.43 -39.70
N SER A 225 -19.75 -7.56 -40.68
CA SER A 225 -19.08 -7.94 -41.92
C SER A 225 -17.59 -8.08 -41.73
N ALA A 226 -16.90 -8.89 -42.51
CA ALA A 226 -15.45 -9.14 -42.44
C ALA A 226 -14.57 -7.85 -42.42
N ASN A 227 -15.10 -6.73 -42.96
CA ASN A 227 -14.44 -5.42 -42.94
C ASN A 227 -14.36 -4.74 -41.53
N ASN A 228 -15.26 -5.07 -40.59
CA ASN A 228 -15.21 -4.53 -39.25
C ASN A 228 -14.08 -5.17 -38.39
N ALA A 229 -13.86 -6.47 -38.58
CA ALA A 229 -12.79 -7.16 -37.86
C ALA A 229 -11.40 -6.67 -38.29
N ASP A 230 -11.23 -6.32 -39.57
CA ASP A 230 -9.95 -5.79 -40.10
C ASP A 230 -9.67 -4.37 -39.58
N TYR A 231 -10.70 -3.55 -39.42
CA TYR A 231 -10.63 -2.21 -38.85
C TYR A 231 -10.29 -2.25 -37.35
N GLU A 232 -10.99 -3.07 -36.55
CA GLU A 232 -10.71 -3.24 -35.12
C GLU A 232 -9.29 -3.73 -34.86
N THR A 233 -8.80 -4.66 -35.68
CA THR A 233 -7.44 -5.18 -35.60
C THR A 233 -6.39 -4.11 -35.94
N ARG A 234 -6.63 -3.26 -36.96
CA ARG A 234 -5.73 -2.12 -37.28
C ARG A 234 -5.68 -1.10 -36.15
N LEU A 235 -6.83 -0.80 -35.58
CA LEU A 235 -6.95 0.10 -34.44
C LEU A 235 -6.19 -0.44 -33.21
N LEU A 236 -6.32 -1.74 -32.91
CA LEU A 236 -5.61 -2.43 -31.88
C LEU A 236 -4.09 -2.39 -32.09
N VAL A 237 -3.60 -2.71 -33.29
CA VAL A 237 -2.17 -2.70 -33.65
C VAL A 237 -1.58 -1.30 -33.51
N ASN A 238 -2.27 -0.27 -33.97
CA ASN A 238 -1.81 1.12 -33.80
C ASN A 238 -1.77 1.56 -32.33
N ASN A 239 -2.77 1.22 -31.54
CA ASN A 239 -2.78 1.52 -30.10
C ASN A 239 -1.63 0.82 -29.38
N GLN A 240 -1.38 -0.46 -29.68
CA GLN A 240 -0.26 -1.20 -29.08
C GLN A 240 1.11 -0.65 -29.52
N ASN A 241 1.22 -0.18 -30.78
CA ASN A 241 2.44 0.46 -31.25
C ASN A 241 2.70 1.80 -30.53
N ILE A 242 1.67 2.63 -30.36
CA ILE A 242 1.78 3.88 -29.61
C ILE A 242 2.18 3.60 -28.14
N ALA A 243 1.57 2.58 -27.51
CA ALA A 243 1.93 2.17 -26.15
C ALA A 243 3.40 1.70 -26.07
N ALA A 244 3.86 0.91 -27.02
CA ALA A 244 5.24 0.45 -27.10
C ALA A 244 6.25 1.61 -27.26
N ILE A 245 5.93 2.59 -28.09
CA ILE A 245 6.75 3.81 -28.27
C ILE A 245 6.76 4.65 -26.99
N GLN A 246 5.63 4.72 -26.28
CA GLN A 246 5.60 5.41 -24.98
C GLN A 246 6.53 4.74 -23.96
N TYR A 247 6.59 3.42 -23.91
CA TYR A 247 7.53 2.69 -23.06
C TYR A 247 8.99 2.93 -23.46
N GLU A 248 9.28 3.05 -24.74
CA GLU A 248 10.61 3.42 -25.24
C GLU A 248 11.00 4.84 -24.82
N LEU A 249 10.10 5.82 -24.92
CA LEU A 249 10.32 7.18 -24.41
C LEU A 249 10.61 7.17 -22.91
N ASN A 250 9.88 6.35 -22.15
CA ASN A 250 10.13 6.21 -20.72
C ASN A 250 11.50 5.59 -20.41
N ALA A 251 11.95 4.61 -21.20
CA ALA A 251 13.29 4.01 -21.07
C ALA A 251 14.40 5.03 -21.36
N LEU A 252 14.27 5.81 -22.40
CA LEU A 252 15.24 6.88 -22.74
C LEU A 252 15.23 8.00 -21.69
N SER A 253 14.09 8.33 -21.12
CA SER A 253 14.00 9.29 -20.01
C SER A 253 14.71 8.77 -18.76
N ALA A 254 14.58 7.48 -18.44
CA ALA A 254 15.33 6.83 -17.36
C ALA A 254 16.84 6.88 -17.63
N GLN A 255 17.29 6.60 -18.85
CA GLN A 255 18.70 6.70 -19.25
C GLN A 255 19.23 8.13 -19.10
N LYS A 256 18.43 9.15 -19.48
CA LYS A 256 18.80 10.56 -19.30
C LYS A 256 18.96 10.93 -17.82
N THR A 257 18.11 10.39 -16.93
CA THR A 257 18.27 10.62 -15.48
C THR A 257 19.53 9.98 -14.92
N VAL A 258 19.91 8.79 -15.40
CA VAL A 258 21.15 8.10 -15.03
C VAL A 258 22.39 8.93 -15.47
N VAL A 259 22.43 9.40 -16.70
CA VAL A 259 23.53 10.25 -17.20
C VAL A 259 23.65 11.54 -16.37
N ARG A 260 22.53 12.18 -16.01
CA ARG A 260 22.56 13.36 -15.14
C ARG A 260 23.04 13.04 -13.72
N ALA A 261 22.70 11.87 -13.19
CA ALA A 261 23.17 11.43 -11.89
C ALA A 261 24.71 11.28 -11.87
N ASP A 262 25.30 10.70 -12.90
CA ASP A 262 26.76 10.61 -13.05
C ASP A 262 27.42 12.00 -13.04
N MET A 263 26.79 12.99 -13.70
CA MET A 263 27.30 14.39 -13.67
C MET A 263 27.24 15.01 -12.26
N ILE A 264 26.18 14.73 -11.49
CA ILE A 264 26.05 15.24 -10.11
C ILE A 264 27.18 14.70 -9.24
N TYR A 265 27.48 13.41 -9.37
CA TYR A 265 28.55 12.77 -8.61
C TYR A 265 29.94 13.28 -9.01
N LEU A 266 30.15 13.51 -10.30
CA LEU A 266 31.44 14.07 -10.80
C LEU A 266 31.72 15.48 -10.28
N LYS A 267 30.68 16.31 -10.19
CA LYS A 267 30.84 17.69 -9.68
C LYS A 267 31.21 17.76 -8.20
N SER A 268 30.68 16.86 -7.41
CA SER A 268 30.95 16.77 -5.98
C SER A 268 30.84 15.31 -5.52
N PRO A 269 31.98 14.59 -5.51
CA PRO A 269 32.05 13.17 -5.14
C PRO A 269 31.97 12.97 -3.62
N ASP A 270 30.85 13.35 -3.02
CA ASP A 270 30.59 13.20 -1.60
C ASP A 270 29.62 12.02 -1.34
N SER A 271 29.55 11.56 -0.09
CA SER A 271 28.74 10.39 0.28
C SER A 271 27.25 10.58 0.01
N LYS A 272 26.77 11.81 0.11
CA LYS A 272 25.36 12.16 -0.14
C LYS A 272 25.04 12.03 -1.63
N ASN A 273 25.89 12.58 -2.48
CA ASN A 273 25.71 12.47 -3.92
C ASN A 273 25.89 11.03 -4.39
N LEU A 274 26.81 10.28 -3.78
CA LEU A 274 26.97 8.85 -4.06
C LEU A 274 25.73 8.04 -3.69
N GLN A 275 25.09 8.36 -2.56
CA GLN A 275 23.83 7.75 -2.16
C GLN A 275 22.69 8.15 -3.11
N LEU A 276 22.56 9.44 -3.44
CA LEU A 276 21.58 9.93 -4.40
C LEU A 276 21.70 9.24 -5.76
N VAL A 277 22.93 9.14 -6.28
CA VAL A 277 23.20 8.46 -7.54
C VAL A 277 22.84 6.98 -7.46
N THR A 278 23.22 6.31 -6.37
CA THR A 278 22.86 4.92 -6.13
C THR A 278 21.33 4.71 -6.15
N ASP A 279 20.57 5.63 -5.55
CA ASP A 279 19.11 5.54 -5.51
C ASP A 279 18.50 5.82 -6.90
N ILE A 280 19.02 6.79 -7.66
CA ILE A 280 18.59 7.05 -9.05
C ILE A 280 18.84 5.82 -9.94
N TYR A 281 20.00 5.16 -9.79
CA TYR A 281 20.30 3.94 -10.54
C TYR A 281 19.38 2.77 -10.19
N LYS A 282 19.01 2.60 -8.91
CA LYS A 282 18.01 1.62 -8.49
C LYS A 282 16.65 1.90 -9.13
N ASP A 283 16.21 3.17 -9.10
CA ASP A 283 14.94 3.56 -9.70
C ASP A 283 14.93 3.33 -11.22
N ALA A 284 16.04 3.62 -11.91
CA ALA A 284 16.18 3.36 -13.33
C ALA A 284 16.08 1.85 -13.64
N VAL A 285 16.74 0.99 -12.87
CA VAL A 285 16.64 -0.47 -13.01
C VAL A 285 15.20 -0.94 -12.79
N SER A 286 14.50 -0.41 -11.78
CA SER A 286 13.09 -0.72 -11.53
C SER A 286 12.20 -0.30 -12.71
N GLN A 287 12.44 0.87 -13.27
CA GLN A 287 11.72 1.34 -14.47
C GLN A 287 11.98 0.43 -15.67
N TYR A 288 13.24 0.04 -15.95
CA TYR A 288 13.55 -0.90 -17.03
C TYR A 288 12.86 -2.26 -16.85
N ASN A 289 12.78 -2.78 -15.62
CA ASN A 289 12.05 -4.01 -15.34
C ASN A 289 10.56 -3.90 -15.66
N LYS A 290 9.92 -2.81 -15.24
CA LYS A 290 8.50 -2.55 -15.52
C LYS A 290 8.25 -2.44 -17.03
N ILE A 291 9.09 -1.67 -17.73
CA ILE A 291 8.99 -1.47 -19.16
C ILE A 291 9.19 -2.79 -19.92
N ALA A 292 10.22 -3.57 -19.56
CA ALA A 292 10.46 -4.87 -20.19
C ALA A 292 9.30 -5.85 -19.99
N LYS A 293 8.69 -5.86 -18.79
CA LYS A 293 7.50 -6.67 -18.50
C LYS A 293 6.32 -6.26 -19.37
N SER A 294 6.04 -4.96 -19.48
CA SER A 294 4.94 -4.45 -20.29
C SER A 294 5.13 -4.71 -21.79
N LEU A 295 6.34 -4.48 -22.32
CA LEU A 295 6.65 -4.77 -23.71
C LEU A 295 6.56 -6.27 -24.02
N ARG A 296 6.98 -7.14 -23.09
CA ARG A 296 6.83 -8.59 -23.25
C ARG A 296 5.36 -8.99 -23.28
N GLN A 297 4.51 -8.40 -22.43
CA GLN A 297 3.07 -8.65 -22.46
C GLN A 297 2.44 -8.23 -23.78
N ILE A 298 2.79 -7.06 -24.31
CA ILE A 298 2.34 -6.59 -25.62
C ILE A 298 2.81 -7.54 -26.73
N SER A 299 4.07 -7.97 -26.70
CA SER A 299 4.63 -8.88 -27.72
C SER A 299 3.93 -10.25 -27.70
N VAL A 300 3.68 -10.83 -26.52
CA VAL A 300 2.95 -12.10 -26.38
C VAL A 300 1.51 -11.96 -26.85
N PHE A 301 0.83 -10.89 -26.47
CA PHE A 301 -0.54 -10.61 -26.91
C PHE A 301 -0.63 -10.47 -28.44
N LEU A 302 0.24 -9.67 -29.05
CA LEU A 302 0.25 -9.50 -30.51
C LEU A 302 0.63 -10.80 -31.25
N SER A 303 1.48 -11.64 -30.67
CA SER A 303 1.84 -12.93 -31.27
C SER A 303 0.65 -13.91 -31.25
N SER A 304 -0.16 -13.92 -30.18
CA SER A 304 -1.37 -14.74 -30.12
C SER A 304 -2.44 -14.27 -31.10
N GLU A 305 -2.61 -12.95 -31.25
CA GLU A 305 -3.56 -12.39 -32.22
C GLU A 305 -3.11 -12.57 -33.69
N ALA A 306 -1.79 -12.59 -33.97
CA ALA A 306 -1.24 -12.75 -35.32
C ALA A 306 -1.70 -14.05 -35.99
N ASP A 307 -1.97 -15.11 -35.22
CA ASP A 307 -2.45 -16.39 -35.77
C ASP A 307 -3.94 -16.38 -36.11
N ALA A 308 -4.72 -15.51 -35.49
CA ALA A 308 -6.15 -15.33 -35.75
C ALA A 308 -6.45 -14.42 -36.96
N ILE A 309 -5.46 -13.63 -37.45
CA ILE A 309 -5.62 -12.67 -38.54
C ILE A 309 -5.66 -13.38 -39.89
N LYS A 310 -6.74 -13.15 -40.63
CA LYS A 310 -6.96 -13.75 -42.00
C LYS A 310 -6.32 -12.95 -43.13
N THR A 311 -6.11 -11.64 -42.98
CA THR A 311 -5.56 -10.76 -44.02
C THR A 311 -4.02 -10.83 -44.03
N PRO A 312 -3.37 -11.16 -45.18
CA PRO A 312 -1.93 -11.39 -45.24
C PRO A 312 -1.11 -10.13 -44.96
N ASP A 313 -1.56 -8.94 -45.39
CA ASP A 313 -0.86 -7.67 -45.18
C ASP A 313 -0.86 -7.25 -43.71
N LEU A 314 -1.98 -7.44 -43.01
CA LEU A 314 -2.10 -7.13 -41.59
C LEU A 314 -1.28 -8.12 -40.74
N LYS A 315 -1.30 -9.40 -41.08
CA LYS A 315 -0.46 -10.44 -40.46
C LYS A 315 1.04 -10.12 -40.60
N LYS A 316 1.46 -9.61 -41.75
CA LYS A 316 2.84 -9.15 -41.99
C LYS A 316 3.17 -7.94 -41.11
N SER A 317 2.27 -6.97 -41.01
CA SER A 317 2.45 -5.77 -40.17
C SER A 317 2.56 -6.12 -38.67
N VAL A 318 1.74 -7.05 -38.17
CA VAL A 318 1.83 -7.52 -36.78
C VAL A 318 3.13 -8.27 -36.52
N LYS A 319 3.57 -9.15 -37.44
CA LYS A 319 4.87 -9.84 -37.32
C LYS A 319 6.04 -8.86 -37.30
N THR A 320 6.03 -7.83 -38.15
CA THR A 320 7.08 -6.80 -38.14
C THR A 320 7.08 -6.02 -36.80
N LEU A 321 5.91 -5.71 -36.26
CA LEU A 321 5.80 -5.06 -34.96
C LEU A 321 6.33 -5.95 -33.83
N VAL A 322 5.98 -7.24 -33.78
CA VAL A 322 6.52 -8.20 -32.81
C VAL A 322 8.04 -8.30 -32.89
N ASN A 323 8.60 -8.34 -34.13
CA ASN A 323 10.06 -8.34 -34.29
C ASN A 323 10.71 -7.03 -33.77
N THR A 324 10.12 -5.89 -34.05
CA THR A 324 10.61 -4.59 -33.52
C THR A 324 10.52 -4.53 -32.01
N LEU A 325 9.46 -5.05 -31.41
CA LEU A 325 9.33 -5.14 -29.95
C LEU A 325 10.39 -6.05 -29.33
N THR A 326 10.73 -7.14 -29.99
CA THR A 326 11.80 -8.06 -29.55
C THR A 326 13.18 -7.39 -29.59
N LEU A 327 13.47 -6.62 -30.64
CA LEU A 327 14.70 -5.82 -30.71
C LEU A 327 14.77 -4.76 -29.60
N ARG A 328 13.67 -4.04 -29.36
CA ARG A 328 13.58 -3.07 -28.26
C ARG A 328 13.75 -3.71 -26.90
N LEU A 329 13.17 -4.89 -26.68
CA LEU A 329 13.35 -5.66 -25.44
C LEU A 329 14.82 -6.01 -25.18
N ASN A 330 15.55 -6.41 -26.25
CA ASN A 330 16.97 -6.73 -26.16
C ASN A 330 17.80 -5.47 -25.83
N GLU A 331 17.48 -4.33 -26.47
CA GLU A 331 18.15 -3.05 -26.18
C GLU A 331 17.94 -2.59 -24.73
N ILE A 332 16.68 -2.66 -24.25
CA ILE A 332 16.37 -2.36 -22.84
C ILE A 332 17.07 -3.35 -21.89
N GLY A 333 17.16 -4.62 -22.28
CA GLY A 333 17.92 -5.63 -21.55
C GLY A 333 19.40 -5.28 -21.40
N PHE A 334 20.03 -4.81 -22.48
CA PHE A 334 21.42 -4.34 -22.49
C PHE A 334 21.60 -3.11 -21.60
N GLN A 335 20.75 -2.08 -21.77
CA GLN A 335 20.79 -0.87 -20.96
C GLN A 335 20.61 -1.16 -19.46
N LYS A 336 19.70 -2.08 -19.13
CA LYS A 336 19.51 -2.56 -17.76
C LYS A 336 20.78 -3.21 -17.21
N GLN A 337 21.44 -4.07 -18.00
CA GLN A 337 22.64 -4.78 -17.56
C GLN A 337 23.81 -3.81 -17.33
N GLU A 338 23.99 -2.83 -18.21
CA GLU A 338 24.99 -1.76 -18.02
C GLU A 338 24.71 -0.94 -16.77
N THR A 339 23.45 -0.55 -16.58
CA THR A 339 23.01 0.19 -15.39
C THR A 339 23.22 -0.60 -14.11
N LEU A 340 22.95 -1.92 -14.11
CA LEU A 340 23.22 -2.81 -12.97
C LEU A 340 24.71 -2.92 -12.65
N LYS A 341 25.58 -2.97 -13.67
CA LYS A 341 27.04 -3.01 -13.45
C LYS A 341 27.51 -1.75 -12.75
N LYS A 342 27.15 -0.59 -13.27
CA LYS A 342 27.50 0.69 -12.63
C LYS A 342 26.88 0.85 -11.23
N LEU A 343 25.65 0.37 -11.03
CA LEU A 343 25.01 0.34 -9.72
C LEU A 343 25.81 -0.47 -8.71
N ALA A 344 26.32 -1.64 -9.13
CA ALA A 344 27.16 -2.47 -8.27
C ALA A 344 28.47 -1.77 -7.89
N ASP A 345 29.10 -1.06 -8.84
CA ASP A 345 30.31 -0.28 -8.59
C ASP A 345 30.05 0.87 -7.59
N TYR A 346 28.96 1.61 -7.77
CA TYR A 346 28.58 2.68 -6.84
C TYR A 346 28.20 2.14 -5.45
N GLN A 347 27.54 1.00 -5.39
CA GLN A 347 27.22 0.33 -4.11
C GLN A 347 28.49 -0.15 -3.40
N ALA A 348 29.47 -0.67 -4.12
CA ALA A 348 30.74 -1.08 -3.56
C ALA A 348 31.52 0.14 -2.98
N GLN A 349 31.57 1.25 -3.72
CA GLN A 349 32.14 2.50 -3.26
C GLN A 349 31.42 3.05 -2.03
N LEU A 350 30.08 3.06 -2.03
CA LEU A 350 29.26 3.49 -0.90
C LEU A 350 29.51 2.64 0.34
N LYS A 351 29.59 1.32 0.18
CA LYS A 351 29.91 0.38 1.26
C LYS A 351 31.29 0.63 1.83
N GLN A 352 32.29 0.82 0.98
CA GLN A 352 33.65 1.15 1.40
C GLN A 352 33.68 2.48 2.16
N LEU A 353 32.97 3.49 1.70
CA LEU A 353 32.92 4.82 2.30
C LEU A 353 32.19 4.80 3.66
N ILE A 354 31.11 4.00 3.78
CA ILE A 354 30.38 3.80 5.04
C ILE A 354 31.26 3.04 6.06
N SER A 355 31.99 2.04 5.63
CA SER A 355 32.82 1.20 6.52
C SER A 355 34.18 1.79 6.82
N SER A 356 34.58 2.90 6.16
CA SER A 356 35.89 3.53 6.39
C SER A 356 35.96 4.21 7.74
N ARG A 357 37.05 3.96 8.47
CA ARG A 357 37.36 4.64 9.72
C ARG A 357 38.02 6.00 9.42
N GLN A 358 37.40 7.07 9.85
CA GLN A 358 38.00 8.40 9.80
C GLN A 358 38.93 8.57 10.99
N THR A 359 40.23 8.40 10.75
CA THR A 359 41.24 8.63 11.78
C THR A 359 41.61 10.11 11.84
N LEU A 360 41.64 10.64 13.04
CA LEU A 360 42.18 11.99 13.28
C LEU A 360 43.72 11.91 13.24
N ALA A 361 44.26 11.54 12.10
CA ALA A 361 45.72 11.34 11.93
C ALA A 361 46.60 12.57 12.25
N GLU A 362 45.98 13.75 12.35
CA GLU A 362 46.67 15.02 12.62
C GLU A 362 46.54 15.50 14.10
N TYR A 363 45.99 14.67 15.02
CA TYR A 363 45.89 15.01 16.44
C TYR A 363 47.23 14.82 17.15
N ASN A 364 48.21 15.61 16.77
CA ASN A 364 49.37 15.84 17.63
C ASN A 364 49.06 17.01 18.57
N ILE A 365 49.54 16.96 19.82
CA ILE A 365 49.36 18.03 20.81
C ILE A 365 49.75 19.42 20.25
N ASN A 366 50.69 19.43 19.33
CA ASN A 366 51.16 20.62 18.61
C ASN A 366 50.15 21.25 17.64
N SER A 367 49.06 20.52 17.28
CA SER A 367 48.04 21.00 16.34
C SER A 367 46.96 21.83 17.05
N TRP A 368 46.84 21.81 18.37
CA TRP A 368 45.81 22.51 19.15
C TRP A 368 45.81 24.03 18.91
N PRO A 369 46.94 24.75 18.87
CA PRO A 369 46.96 26.20 18.61
C PRO A 369 46.34 26.52 17.23
N ILE A 370 46.58 25.67 16.25
CA ILE A 370 46.06 25.83 14.89
C ILE A 370 44.53 25.61 14.89
N ILE A 371 44.07 24.63 15.59
CA ILE A 371 42.62 24.33 15.75
C ILE A 371 41.88 25.49 16.41
N VAL A 372 42.46 26.02 17.53
CA VAL A 372 41.88 27.14 18.25
C VAL A 372 41.85 28.40 17.36
N LYS A 373 42.93 28.67 16.61
CA LYS A 373 42.97 29.79 15.65
C LYS A 373 41.94 29.65 14.54
N LYS A 374 41.70 28.42 14.05
CA LYS A 374 40.69 28.14 13.02
C LYS A 374 39.24 28.26 13.59
N ILE A 375 39.01 27.85 14.82
CA ILE A 375 37.74 28.06 15.51
C ILE A 375 37.47 29.54 15.74
N ALA A 376 38.48 30.29 16.20
CA ALA A 376 38.38 31.73 16.40
C ALA A 376 38.13 32.52 15.11
N ALA A 377 38.48 31.96 13.95
CA ALA A 377 38.20 32.56 12.65
C ALA A 377 36.74 32.33 12.16
N ILE A 378 35.97 31.42 12.76
CA ILE A 378 34.57 31.12 12.33
C ILE A 378 33.68 32.36 12.38
N PRO A 379 33.65 33.17 13.46
CA PRO A 379 32.81 34.37 13.53
C PRO A 379 33.15 35.37 12.42
N SER A 380 34.45 35.57 12.08
CA SER A 380 34.86 36.46 11.01
C SER A 380 34.45 35.95 9.61
N LEU A 381 34.52 34.65 9.37
CA LEU A 381 34.04 34.03 8.14
C LEU A 381 32.51 34.13 8.01
N PHE A 382 31.81 33.89 9.10
CA PHE A 382 30.37 34.06 9.13
C PHE A 382 29.94 35.52 8.89
N TYR A 383 30.64 36.47 9.52
CA TYR A 383 30.41 37.90 9.28
C TYR A 383 30.65 38.27 7.82
N LYS A 384 31.76 37.81 7.22
CA LYS A 384 32.06 38.03 5.80
C LYS A 384 30.94 37.45 4.91
N TYR A 385 30.46 36.25 5.20
CA TYR A 385 29.37 35.63 4.48
C TYR A 385 28.08 36.47 4.56
N ILE A 386 27.65 36.88 5.76
CA ILE A 386 26.47 37.73 5.94
C ILE A 386 26.62 39.08 5.26
N LYS A 387 27.78 39.73 5.39
CA LYS A 387 28.08 40.99 4.71
C LYS A 387 27.98 40.87 3.18
N THR A 388 28.55 39.80 2.64
CA THR A 388 28.50 39.54 1.19
C THR A 388 27.08 39.27 0.72
N LEU A 389 26.30 38.51 1.49
CA LEU A 389 24.90 38.24 1.20
C LEU A 389 24.06 39.51 1.24
N SER A 390 24.23 40.34 2.30
CA SER A 390 23.46 41.60 2.44
C SER A 390 23.81 42.62 1.33
N LEU A 391 25.06 42.70 0.93
CA LEU A 391 25.46 43.55 -0.21
C LEU A 391 24.81 43.05 -1.51
N LYS A 392 24.81 41.74 -1.77
CA LYS A 392 24.13 41.17 -2.95
C LYS A 392 22.63 41.46 -2.95
N VAL A 393 21.96 41.33 -1.79
CA VAL A 393 20.53 41.66 -1.66
C VAL A 393 20.29 43.14 -1.95
N TYR A 394 21.16 44.03 -1.38
CA TYR A 394 21.06 45.48 -1.56
C TYR A 394 21.27 45.88 -3.02
N ASP A 395 22.35 45.39 -3.65
CA ASP A 395 22.64 45.65 -5.05
C ASP A 395 21.53 45.16 -5.96
N SER A 396 21.05 43.92 -5.74
CA SER A 396 19.90 43.36 -6.53
C SER A 396 18.64 44.17 -6.32
N TYR A 397 18.36 44.70 -5.12
CA TYR A 397 17.20 45.52 -4.84
C TYR A 397 17.28 46.88 -5.60
N LEU A 398 18.45 47.51 -5.70
CA LEU A 398 18.64 48.77 -6.44
C LEU A 398 18.34 48.59 -7.95
N TRP A 399 18.58 47.41 -8.50
CA TRP A 399 18.32 47.09 -9.92
C TRP A 399 16.87 46.71 -10.21
N LEU A 400 16.00 46.63 -9.20
CA LEU A 400 14.60 46.33 -9.40
C LEU A 400 13.84 47.49 -10.02
N THR A 401 12.96 47.23 -10.97
CA THR A 401 12.05 48.27 -11.53
C THR A 401 11.17 48.85 -10.43
N PRO A 402 10.68 50.10 -10.54
CA PRO A 402 9.76 50.69 -9.54
C PRO A 402 8.51 49.84 -9.26
N LEU A 403 7.99 49.16 -10.28
CA LEU A 403 6.89 48.22 -10.13
C LEU A 403 7.30 47.01 -9.27
N ALA A 404 8.46 46.45 -9.50
CA ALA A 404 8.97 45.30 -8.71
C ALA A 404 9.26 45.70 -7.26
N GLN A 405 9.73 46.93 -7.01
CA GLN A 405 9.89 47.50 -5.67
C GLN A 405 8.55 47.68 -4.96
N ALA A 406 7.50 48.14 -5.67
CA ALA A 406 6.16 48.22 -5.11
C ALA A 406 5.59 46.82 -4.77
N ILE A 407 5.77 45.83 -5.65
CA ILE A 407 5.39 44.43 -5.40
C ILE A 407 6.16 43.86 -4.21
N PHE A 408 7.45 44.19 -4.07
CA PHE A 408 8.30 43.78 -2.93
C PHE A 408 7.72 44.27 -1.60
N TRP A 409 7.44 45.56 -1.46
CA TRP A 409 6.89 46.10 -0.21
C TRP A 409 5.43 45.68 0.02
N GLY A 410 4.61 45.67 -1.06
CA GLY A 410 3.25 45.15 -0.99
C GLY A 410 3.16 43.68 -0.57
N GLY A 411 4.07 42.86 -1.08
CA GLY A 411 4.14 41.44 -0.71
C GLY A 411 4.58 41.23 0.72
N LEU A 412 5.57 42.00 1.22
CA LEU A 412 5.94 41.94 2.65
C LEU A 412 4.79 42.34 3.56
N ALA A 413 4.04 43.39 3.20
CA ALA A 413 2.84 43.81 3.93
C ALA A 413 1.73 42.74 3.86
N LEU A 414 1.54 42.12 2.70
CA LEU A 414 0.56 41.05 2.51
C LEU A 414 0.90 39.82 3.35
N ILE A 415 2.17 39.39 3.38
CA ILE A 415 2.62 38.31 4.24
C ILE A 415 2.34 38.63 5.70
N ALA A 416 2.70 39.84 6.18
CA ALA A 416 2.42 40.27 7.55
C ALA A 416 0.92 40.22 7.88
N GLY A 417 0.09 40.73 6.97
CA GLY A 417 -1.38 40.75 7.08
C GLY A 417 -1.96 39.35 7.14
N LEU A 418 -1.52 38.42 6.26
CA LEU A 418 -1.95 37.03 6.25
C LEU A 418 -1.60 36.30 7.55
N PHE A 419 -0.38 36.48 8.06
CA PHE A 419 0.03 35.86 9.32
C PHE A 419 -0.70 36.47 10.53
N PHE A 420 -1.02 37.76 10.48
CA PHE A 420 -1.86 38.40 11.51
C PHE A 420 -3.28 37.82 11.47
N MET A 421 -3.89 37.68 10.29
CA MET A 421 -5.21 37.06 10.13
C MET A 421 -5.17 35.58 10.59
N LEU A 422 -4.13 34.84 10.21
CA LEU A 422 -3.94 33.45 10.63
C LEU A 422 -3.87 33.34 12.16
N ASN A 423 -3.12 34.23 12.82
CA ASN A 423 -3.02 34.25 14.28
C ASN A 423 -4.39 34.52 14.94
N ARG A 424 -5.17 35.44 14.38
CA ARG A 424 -6.52 35.72 14.86
C ARG A 424 -7.46 34.53 14.64
N PHE A 425 -7.38 33.90 13.47
CA PHE A 425 -8.16 32.72 13.13
C PHE A 425 -7.83 31.52 14.06
N LEU A 426 -6.54 31.26 14.30
CA LEU A 426 -6.13 30.19 15.20
C LEU A 426 -6.56 30.43 16.65
N LYS A 427 -6.59 31.71 17.10
CA LYS A 427 -7.15 32.07 18.40
C LYS A 427 -8.65 31.78 18.48
N MET A 428 -9.39 32.01 17.40
CA MET A 428 -10.83 31.75 17.33
C MET A 428 -11.13 30.23 17.31
N LEU A 429 -10.30 29.42 16.64
CA LEU A 429 -10.43 27.96 16.61
C LEU A 429 -10.12 27.29 17.93
N ARG A 430 -9.39 27.96 18.82
CA ARG A 430 -9.04 27.43 20.14
C ARG A 430 -10.26 27.47 21.03
N SER A 431 -10.75 26.29 21.42
CA SER A 431 -11.88 26.16 22.35
C SER A 431 -11.40 26.23 23.80
N ASP A 432 -12.09 26.97 24.63
CA ASP A 432 -11.83 27.01 26.08
C ASP A 432 -12.35 25.77 26.81
N LYS A 433 -13.10 24.86 26.12
CA LYS A 433 -13.57 23.60 26.69
C LYS A 433 -12.50 22.53 26.58
N GLU A 434 -12.18 21.90 27.69
CA GLU A 434 -11.29 20.73 27.69
C GLU A 434 -11.84 19.62 26.79
N ARG A 435 -11.06 19.22 25.80
CA ARG A 435 -11.39 18.11 24.91
C ARG A 435 -10.89 16.81 25.53
N SER A 436 -11.77 15.87 25.75
CA SER A 436 -11.46 14.60 26.41
C SER A 436 -10.80 13.54 25.52
N ARG A 437 -10.76 13.77 24.19
CA ARG A 437 -10.28 12.81 23.19
C ARG A 437 -8.88 13.12 22.70
N LEU A 438 -8.13 12.08 22.30
CA LEU A 438 -6.76 12.21 21.76
C LEU A 438 -6.70 13.16 20.57
N ALA A 439 -7.64 13.04 19.64
CA ALA A 439 -7.74 13.95 18.48
C ALA A 439 -7.88 15.41 18.89
N GLY A 440 -8.66 15.69 19.92
CA GLY A 440 -8.82 17.02 20.49
C GLY A 440 -7.53 17.55 21.10
N TYR A 441 -6.83 16.73 21.89
CA TYR A 441 -5.54 17.11 22.47
C TYR A 441 -4.46 17.37 21.42
N LEU A 442 -4.40 16.50 20.39
CA LEU A 442 -3.47 16.68 19.28
C LEU A 442 -3.75 17.97 18.52
N LEU A 443 -5.04 18.27 18.26
CA LEU A 443 -5.44 19.49 17.59
C LEU A 443 -5.08 20.72 18.43
N ASP A 444 -5.43 20.74 19.71
CA ASP A 444 -5.14 21.88 20.59
C ASP A 444 -3.63 22.07 20.76
N GLY A 445 -2.86 20.98 20.92
CA GLY A 445 -1.40 21.03 20.95
C GLY A 445 -0.82 21.58 19.66
N PHE A 446 -1.32 21.15 18.51
CA PHE A 446 -0.90 21.64 17.21
C PHE A 446 -1.23 23.14 17.04
N LEU A 447 -2.46 23.55 17.37
CA LEU A 447 -2.88 24.96 17.34
C LEU A 447 -1.97 25.86 18.19
N VAL A 448 -1.66 25.43 19.42
CA VAL A 448 -0.74 26.15 20.32
C VAL A 448 0.67 26.21 19.76
N LEU A 449 1.16 25.09 19.19
CA LEU A 449 2.48 25.02 18.55
C LEU A 449 2.58 26.00 17.38
N VAL A 450 1.61 25.97 16.47
CA VAL A 450 1.57 26.87 15.30
C VAL A 450 1.45 28.32 15.75
N GLN A 451 0.54 28.62 16.68
CA GLN A 451 0.32 29.97 17.19
C GLN A 451 1.60 30.57 17.81
N ARG A 452 2.32 29.81 18.63
CA ARG A 452 3.58 30.28 19.24
C ARG A 452 4.73 30.49 18.25
N ASN A 453 4.62 29.86 17.08
CA ASN A 453 5.64 29.94 16.04
C ASN A 453 5.28 30.90 14.89
N ILE A 454 4.06 31.46 14.84
CA ILE A 454 3.60 32.40 13.81
C ILE A 454 4.57 33.54 13.56
N PRO A 455 5.11 34.28 14.57
CA PRO A 455 6.02 35.40 14.32
C PRO A 455 7.27 34.96 13.56
N TYR A 456 7.79 33.81 13.86
CA TYR A 456 9.01 33.26 13.25
C TYR A 456 8.75 32.68 11.86
N LEU A 457 7.59 32.06 11.66
CA LEU A 457 7.13 31.66 10.33
C LEU A 457 6.94 32.85 9.42
N CYS A 458 6.35 33.92 9.92
CA CYS A 458 6.21 35.19 9.23
C CYS A 458 7.58 35.76 8.81
N LEU A 459 8.51 35.84 9.75
CA LEU A 459 9.86 36.34 9.47
C LEU A 459 10.58 35.46 8.41
N THR A 460 10.44 34.13 8.50
CA THR A 460 11.04 33.21 7.53
C THR A 460 10.41 33.38 6.15
N ALA A 461 9.09 33.53 6.07
CA ALA A 461 8.37 33.78 4.81
C ALA A 461 8.78 35.11 4.19
N MET A 462 8.89 36.16 4.99
CA MET A 462 9.39 37.46 4.53
C MET A 462 10.82 37.35 3.99
N LEU A 463 11.71 36.67 4.70
CA LEU A 463 13.08 36.45 4.27
C LEU A 463 13.16 35.65 2.96
N MET A 464 12.35 34.61 2.81
CA MET A 464 12.25 33.86 1.56
C MET A 464 11.75 34.72 0.40
N MET A 465 10.76 35.57 0.65
CA MET A 465 10.26 36.51 -0.34
C MET A 465 11.34 37.51 -0.78
N VAL A 466 12.15 38.04 0.17
CA VAL A 466 13.29 38.90 -0.15
C VAL A 466 14.23 38.22 -1.14
N PHE A 467 14.66 36.98 -0.86
CA PHE A 467 15.57 36.24 -1.74
C PHE A 467 14.94 35.89 -3.09
N TYR A 468 13.65 35.60 -3.11
CA TYR A 468 12.93 35.29 -4.35
C TYR A 468 12.83 36.50 -5.27
N VAL A 469 12.38 37.65 -4.75
CA VAL A 469 12.20 38.87 -5.55
C VAL A 469 13.54 39.46 -6.00
N THR A 470 14.59 39.33 -5.20
CA THR A 470 15.95 39.77 -5.56
C THR A 470 16.70 38.77 -6.45
N HIS A 471 16.07 37.69 -6.89
CA HIS A 471 16.65 36.67 -7.78
C HIS A 471 18.01 36.11 -7.34
N ILE A 472 18.28 36.08 -6.03
CA ILE A 472 19.52 35.53 -5.50
C ILE A 472 19.50 34.01 -5.62
N SER A 473 20.60 33.43 -6.15
CA SER A 473 20.71 31.96 -6.26
C SER A 473 20.68 31.27 -4.90
N PHE A 474 20.05 30.11 -4.83
CA PHE A 474 19.88 29.33 -3.61
C PHE A 474 21.19 29.06 -2.87
N SER A 475 22.30 28.84 -3.60
CA SER A 475 23.61 28.56 -3.01
C SER A 475 24.09 29.69 -2.10
N ASN A 476 23.71 30.96 -2.39
CA ASN A 476 24.16 32.11 -1.61
C ASN A 476 23.46 32.24 -0.25
N TYR A 477 22.19 31.80 -0.10
CA TYR A 477 21.43 31.94 1.14
C TYR A 477 21.09 30.60 1.83
N GLN A 478 21.60 29.49 1.26
CA GLN A 478 21.36 28.13 1.78
C GLN A 478 21.76 27.96 3.25
N LEU A 479 22.89 28.57 3.67
CA LEU A 479 23.36 28.51 5.06
C LEU A 479 22.36 29.18 6.02
N VAL A 480 21.85 30.37 5.66
CA VAL A 480 20.87 31.08 6.48
C VAL A 480 19.59 30.25 6.65
N LEU A 481 19.05 29.70 5.55
CA LEU A 481 17.86 28.86 5.62
C LEU A 481 18.05 27.59 6.44
N LYS A 482 19.20 26.93 6.32
CA LYS A 482 19.50 25.73 7.11
C LYS A 482 19.66 26.08 8.61
N LEU A 483 20.28 27.19 8.96
CA LEU A 483 20.39 27.63 10.36
C LEU A 483 19.01 27.99 10.95
N ILE A 484 18.15 28.65 10.16
CA ILE A 484 16.76 28.93 10.56
C ILE A 484 16.00 27.61 10.77
N ALA A 485 16.17 26.64 9.85
CA ALA A 485 15.54 25.33 9.98
C ALA A 485 16.00 24.58 11.23
N VAL A 486 17.30 24.57 11.52
CA VAL A 486 17.86 23.99 12.76
C VAL A 486 17.26 24.67 13.98
N TRP A 487 17.30 26.00 14.03
CA TRP A 487 16.73 26.75 15.14
C TRP A 487 15.24 26.45 15.33
N PHE A 488 14.46 26.40 14.23
CA PHE A 488 13.03 26.14 14.26
C PHE A 488 12.71 24.71 14.76
N THR A 489 13.49 23.73 14.28
CA THR A 489 13.39 22.34 14.73
C THR A 489 13.60 22.20 16.22
N PHE A 490 14.69 22.76 16.74
CA PHE A 490 15.01 22.67 18.17
C PHE A 490 14.04 23.49 19.04
N ARG A 491 13.51 24.60 18.52
CA ARG A 491 12.47 25.37 19.19
C ARG A 491 11.18 24.57 19.34
N ILE A 492 10.68 23.96 18.23
CA ILE A 492 9.53 23.06 18.30
C ILE A 492 9.81 21.93 19.25
N ALA A 493 11.01 21.38 19.15
CA ALA A 493 11.51 20.33 20.00
C ALA A 493 11.45 20.67 21.50
N ILE A 494 11.72 21.88 21.91
CA ILE A 494 11.61 22.35 23.30
C ILE A 494 10.14 22.65 23.69
N LEU A 495 9.35 23.16 22.74
CA LEU A 495 7.95 23.50 23.01
C LEU A 495 7.08 22.25 23.28
N ILE A 496 7.33 21.13 22.60
CA ILE A 496 6.58 19.90 22.80
C ILE A 496 6.68 19.36 24.23
N PRO A 497 7.88 19.13 24.83
CA PRO A 497 7.98 18.76 26.25
C PRO A 497 7.41 19.82 27.20
N ARG A 498 7.51 21.10 26.85
CA ARG A 498 6.90 22.16 27.63
C ARG A 498 5.38 22.01 27.71
N LEU A 499 4.73 21.78 26.58
CA LEU A 499 3.29 21.54 26.52
C LEU A 499 2.91 20.27 27.27
N ALA A 500 3.67 19.17 27.05
CA ALA A 500 3.35 17.87 27.60
C ALA A 500 3.62 17.74 29.09
N LEU A 501 4.70 18.37 29.63
CA LEU A 501 5.15 18.16 31.00
C LEU A 501 4.82 19.32 31.94
N LEU A 502 4.67 20.56 31.44
CA LEU A 502 4.41 21.72 32.27
C LEU A 502 2.98 22.25 32.15
N GLU A 503 2.38 22.27 30.96
CA GLU A 503 1.11 22.96 30.71
C GLU A 503 -0.11 22.03 30.78
N THR A 504 0.05 20.73 30.45
CA THR A 504 -1.07 19.78 30.42
C THR A 504 -1.03 18.70 31.52
N LEU A 505 0.09 18.51 32.15
CA LEU A 505 0.36 17.39 33.06
C LEU A 505 1.06 17.81 34.37
N SER A 506 0.76 19.00 34.89
CA SER A 506 1.32 19.45 36.18
C SER A 506 0.77 18.60 37.32
N ASP A 507 1.30 17.38 37.45
CA ASP A 507 1.20 16.66 38.70
C ASP A 507 2.22 17.27 39.66
N SER A 508 1.77 17.57 40.87
CA SER A 508 2.51 18.24 41.94
C SER A 508 3.77 17.50 42.43
N SER A 509 4.16 16.37 41.77
CA SER A 509 5.29 15.54 42.20
C SER A 509 6.69 16.11 41.93
N GLY A 510 6.83 17.23 41.18
CA GLY A 510 8.11 17.86 40.82
C GLY A 510 9.04 17.06 39.93
N LYS A 511 8.70 15.81 39.58
CA LYS A 511 9.50 14.95 38.69
C LYS A 511 9.45 15.42 37.25
N ASP A 512 8.33 15.91 36.81
CA ASP A 512 8.09 16.35 35.42
C ASP A 512 8.81 17.66 35.10
N VAL A 513 8.89 18.56 36.09
CA VAL A 513 9.63 19.83 35.97
C VAL A 513 11.12 19.57 35.81
N LYS A 514 11.70 18.64 36.59
CA LYS A 514 13.13 18.27 36.49
C LYS A 514 13.44 17.63 35.14
N LEU A 515 12.55 16.79 34.65
CA LEU A 515 12.70 16.16 33.32
C LEU A 515 12.64 17.21 32.19
N TYR A 516 11.70 18.16 32.28
CA TYR A 516 11.62 19.26 31.32
C TYR A 516 12.92 20.07 31.24
N TYR A 517 13.50 20.48 32.35
CA TYR A 517 14.74 21.24 32.33
C TYR A 517 15.92 20.42 31.79
N ARG A 518 16.02 19.13 32.11
CA ARG A 518 17.03 18.23 31.52
C ARG A 518 16.88 18.16 30.01
N LEU A 519 15.65 17.94 29.50
CA LEU A 519 15.35 17.90 28.07
C LEU A 519 15.63 19.25 27.41
N LYS A 520 15.24 20.37 28.01
CA LYS A 520 15.50 21.72 27.52
C LYS A 520 16.99 21.97 27.29
N TRP A 521 17.81 21.69 28.32
CA TRP A 521 19.28 21.90 28.21
C TRP A 521 19.92 20.95 27.20
N LEU A 522 19.49 19.70 27.20
CA LEU A 522 19.94 18.72 26.20
C LEU A 522 19.62 19.18 24.78
N LEU A 523 18.43 19.68 24.53
CA LEU A 523 18.00 20.17 23.23
C LEU A 523 18.70 21.47 22.81
N LEU A 524 18.94 22.35 23.74
CA LEU A 524 19.77 23.53 23.48
C LEU A 524 21.18 23.13 23.03
N PHE A 525 21.80 22.18 23.75
CA PHE A 525 23.10 21.63 23.36
C PHE A 525 23.05 20.97 21.97
N GLY A 526 21.99 20.18 21.70
CA GLY A 526 21.77 19.59 20.36
C GLY A 526 21.60 20.63 19.26
N GLY A 527 20.87 21.70 19.51
CA GLY A 527 20.73 22.82 18.57
C GLY A 527 22.06 23.47 18.25
N TRP A 528 22.88 23.70 19.28
CA TRP A 528 24.23 24.25 19.11
C TRP A 528 25.15 23.35 18.31
N THR A 529 25.21 22.05 18.64
CA THR A 529 26.05 21.08 17.91
C THR A 529 25.63 20.93 16.46
N THR A 530 24.31 20.88 16.20
CA THR A 530 23.76 20.81 14.82
C THR A 530 24.03 22.09 14.03
N ALA A 531 23.93 23.25 14.65
CA ALA A 531 24.25 24.53 14.01
C ALA A 531 25.74 24.61 13.64
N LEU A 532 26.63 24.22 14.57
CA LEU A 532 28.07 24.17 14.30
C LEU A 532 28.40 23.18 13.18
N MET A 533 27.75 22.01 13.17
CA MET A 533 27.90 21.05 12.07
C MET A 533 27.44 21.64 10.74
N THR A 534 26.31 22.33 10.71
CA THR A 534 25.77 22.97 9.49
C THR A 534 26.75 24.05 8.98
N ILE A 535 27.30 24.86 9.87
CA ILE A 535 28.32 25.87 9.56
C ILE A 535 29.56 25.18 9.02
N GLY A 536 30.00 24.08 9.65
CA GLY A 536 31.17 23.31 9.23
C GLY A 536 31.11 22.78 7.81
N HIS A 537 29.90 22.36 7.37
CA HIS A 537 29.73 21.82 6.03
C HIS A 537 29.46 22.84 4.91
N LEU A 538 28.93 24.00 5.26
CA LEU A 538 28.56 25.01 4.26
C LEU A 538 29.57 26.16 4.10
N LEU A 539 30.36 26.44 5.13
CA LEU A 539 31.48 27.34 5.02
C LEU A 539 32.75 26.58 4.59
N PRO A 540 33.68 27.20 3.90
CA PRO A 540 34.94 26.58 3.48
C PRO A 540 35.87 26.35 4.68
N LEU A 541 35.49 25.45 5.56
CA LEU A 541 36.27 25.05 6.74
C LEU A 541 37.12 23.82 6.45
N SER A 542 38.20 23.63 7.19
CA SER A 542 39.05 22.46 7.05
C SER A 542 38.31 21.19 7.45
N LEU A 543 38.60 20.07 6.80
CA LEU A 543 38.03 18.75 7.08
C LEU A 543 38.15 18.37 8.56
N LEU A 544 39.26 18.75 9.22
CA LEU A 544 39.47 18.51 10.65
C LEU A 544 38.42 19.19 11.54
N LEU A 545 38.02 20.44 11.23
CA LEU A 545 36.95 21.11 11.98
C LEU A 545 35.59 20.47 11.74
N GLN A 546 35.31 20.04 10.52
CA GLN A 546 34.09 19.32 10.19
C GLN A 546 33.98 18.02 11.00
N ASP A 547 35.10 17.28 11.10
CA ASP A 547 35.14 16.03 11.88
C ASP A 547 34.95 16.29 13.39
N ILE A 548 35.54 17.35 13.94
CA ILE A 548 35.32 17.77 15.34
C ILE A 548 33.82 18.07 15.57
N PHE A 549 33.16 18.81 14.68
CA PHE A 549 31.76 19.14 14.84
C PHE A 549 30.85 17.92 14.72
N ASN A 550 31.19 16.96 13.85
CA ASN A 550 30.50 15.69 13.75
C ASN A 550 30.61 14.88 15.05
N ARG A 551 31.81 14.81 15.65
CA ARG A 551 32.02 14.13 16.93
C ARG A 551 31.31 14.83 18.08
N LEU A 552 31.25 16.17 18.06
CA LEU A 552 30.48 16.93 19.06
C LEU A 552 28.98 16.59 18.97
N PHE A 553 28.46 16.37 17.75
CA PHE A 553 27.09 15.89 17.58
C PHE A 553 26.91 14.44 18.07
N MET A 554 27.90 13.57 17.91
CA MET A 554 27.86 12.21 18.48
C MET A 554 27.88 12.25 20.02
N LEU A 555 28.55 13.20 20.64
CA LEU A 555 28.47 13.45 22.10
C LEU A 555 27.07 13.88 22.53
N PHE A 556 26.41 14.70 21.70
CA PHE A 556 24.99 15.02 21.94
C PHE A 556 24.11 13.77 21.89
N LEU A 557 24.30 12.86 20.91
CA LEU A 557 23.56 11.58 20.85
C LEU A 557 23.81 10.70 22.08
N LEU A 558 25.06 10.69 22.56
CA LEU A 558 25.41 10.00 23.81
C LEU A 558 24.62 10.57 24.99
N ALA A 559 24.55 11.90 25.12
CA ALA A 559 23.77 12.56 26.15
C ALA A 559 22.27 12.27 26.02
N VAL A 560 21.75 12.23 24.80
CA VAL A 560 20.36 11.81 24.48
C VAL A 560 20.08 10.40 24.99
N SER A 561 20.98 9.47 24.75
CA SER A 561 20.88 8.08 25.23
C SER A 561 20.81 8.01 26.76
N VAL A 562 21.71 8.71 27.43
CA VAL A 562 21.76 8.74 28.91
C VAL A 562 20.49 9.36 29.51
N VAL A 563 20.01 10.48 28.96
CA VAL A 563 18.76 11.12 29.41
C VAL A 563 17.57 10.20 29.12
N GLY A 564 17.52 9.57 27.93
CA GLY A 564 16.49 8.58 27.55
C GLY A 564 16.44 7.40 28.51
N TRP A 565 17.61 6.87 28.90
CA TRP A 565 17.71 5.80 29.89
C TRP A 565 17.19 6.20 31.26
N LYS A 566 17.55 7.40 31.75
CA LYS A 566 17.04 7.93 33.00
C LYS A 566 15.56 8.28 32.98
N SER A 567 15.02 8.58 31.79
CA SER A 567 13.60 8.97 31.63
C SER A 567 12.67 7.76 31.41
N ARG A 568 13.19 6.54 31.33
CA ARG A 568 12.42 5.32 30.98
C ARG A 568 11.22 5.08 31.89
N GLU A 569 11.36 5.41 33.20
CA GLU A 569 10.29 5.23 34.18
C GLU A 569 9.14 6.22 33.94
N VAL A 570 9.48 7.48 33.64
CA VAL A 570 8.48 8.51 33.30
C VAL A 570 7.76 8.17 32.02
N VAL A 571 8.49 7.69 31.00
CA VAL A 571 7.90 7.23 29.74
C VAL A 571 6.95 6.05 29.98
N ARG A 572 7.34 5.08 30.80
CA ARG A 572 6.49 3.94 31.17
C ARG A 572 5.24 4.39 31.90
N TYR A 573 5.37 5.33 32.83
CA TYR A 573 4.24 5.92 33.54
C TYR A 573 3.28 6.67 32.61
N LEU A 574 3.80 7.46 31.68
CA LEU A 574 3.00 8.20 30.69
C LEU A 574 2.25 7.29 29.71
N ILE A 575 2.80 6.12 29.37
CA ILE A 575 2.18 5.14 28.46
C ILE A 575 1.22 4.21 29.21
N HIS A 576 1.34 4.09 30.53
CA HIS A 576 0.55 3.16 31.34
C HIS A 576 -0.97 3.25 31.09
N PRO A 577 -1.62 4.42 30.96
CA PRO A 577 -3.05 4.51 30.71
C PRO A 577 -3.49 3.92 29.36
N LEU A 578 -2.58 3.91 28.36
CA LEU A 578 -2.82 3.27 27.05
C LEU A 578 -2.72 1.74 27.13
N LEU A 579 -2.18 1.21 28.22
CA LEU A 579 -1.80 -0.18 28.37
C LEU A 579 -2.70 -0.99 29.30
N THR A 580 -3.57 -0.33 30.09
CA THR A 580 -4.37 -0.95 31.15
C THR A 580 -5.28 -2.09 30.70
N ASN A 581 -5.63 -2.16 29.40
CA ASN A 581 -6.48 -3.22 28.84
C ASN A 581 -5.77 -4.07 27.77
N LYS A 582 -4.43 -4.08 27.70
CA LYS A 582 -3.70 -4.80 26.65
C LYS A 582 -3.18 -6.15 27.15
N LYS A 583 -3.04 -7.09 26.20
CA LYS A 583 -2.47 -8.42 26.47
C LYS A 583 -1.02 -8.33 26.93
N ARG A 584 -0.59 -9.20 27.85
CA ARG A 584 0.72 -9.22 28.50
C ARG A 584 1.91 -9.15 27.50
N TYR A 585 1.78 -9.77 26.32
CA TYR A 585 2.84 -9.72 25.30
C TYR A 585 3.02 -8.32 24.70
N VAL A 586 1.96 -7.51 24.56
CA VAL A 586 2.04 -6.12 24.08
C VAL A 586 2.75 -5.23 25.11
N LEU A 587 2.47 -5.44 26.38
CA LEU A 587 3.16 -4.76 27.50
C LEU A 587 4.66 -5.04 27.50
N ASN A 588 5.02 -6.31 27.30
CA ASN A 588 6.42 -6.73 27.21
C ASN A 588 7.12 -6.13 25.99
N ALA A 589 6.46 -6.11 24.82
CA ALA A 589 7.02 -5.52 23.60
C ALA A 589 7.28 -4.02 23.73
N ILE A 590 6.37 -3.28 24.35
CA ILE A 590 6.55 -1.84 24.60
C ILE A 590 7.66 -1.60 25.64
N SER A 591 7.72 -2.41 26.71
CA SER A 591 8.81 -2.34 27.69
C SER A 591 10.17 -2.61 27.06
N LEU A 592 10.24 -3.59 26.15
CA LEU A 592 11.45 -3.88 25.38
C LEU A 592 11.86 -2.69 24.50
N LEU A 593 10.91 -2.06 23.81
CA LEU A 593 11.16 -0.87 22.97
C LEU A 593 11.71 0.31 23.79
N ILE A 594 11.14 0.57 24.97
CA ILE A 594 11.60 1.64 25.88
C ILE A 594 13.06 1.44 26.29
N ILE A 595 13.51 0.19 26.40
CA ILE A 595 14.90 -0.15 26.76
C ILE A 595 15.80 -0.17 25.51
N LEU A 596 15.30 -0.69 24.40
CA LEU A 596 16.09 -0.89 23.17
C LEU A 596 16.49 0.45 22.53
N VAL A 597 15.59 1.44 22.49
CA VAL A 597 15.84 2.74 21.84
C VAL A 597 17.05 3.47 22.44
N PRO A 598 17.15 3.69 23.76
CA PRO A 598 18.35 4.30 24.33
C PRO A 598 19.62 3.50 24.08
N ILE A 599 19.56 2.17 24.12
CA ILE A 599 20.72 1.30 23.87
C ILE A 599 21.21 1.44 22.43
N THR A 600 20.31 1.43 21.45
CA THR A 600 20.68 1.59 20.05
C THR A 600 21.27 2.97 19.76
N VAL A 601 20.71 4.04 20.34
CA VAL A 601 21.27 5.40 20.24
C VAL A 601 22.64 5.49 20.89
N PHE A 602 22.83 4.84 22.06
CA PHE A 602 24.12 4.76 22.73
C PHE A 602 25.17 4.07 21.84
N SER A 603 24.83 2.89 21.28
CA SER A 603 25.69 2.14 20.38
C SER A 603 26.10 2.99 19.17
N THR A 604 25.15 3.69 18.55
CA THR A 604 25.41 4.60 17.43
C THR A 604 26.37 5.73 17.80
N ALA A 605 26.17 6.34 18.96
CA ALA A 605 27.04 7.41 19.46
C ALA A 605 28.48 6.91 19.71
N VAL A 606 28.64 5.74 20.32
CA VAL A 606 29.96 5.12 20.56
C VAL A 606 30.67 4.78 19.25
N ILE A 607 29.95 4.20 18.28
CA ILE A 607 30.50 3.89 16.95
C ILE A 607 30.98 5.19 16.26
N GLY A 608 30.18 6.27 16.32
CA GLY A 608 30.55 7.55 15.74
C GLY A 608 31.79 8.18 16.42
N LEU A 609 31.88 8.12 17.76
CA LEU A 609 33.02 8.61 18.52
C LEU A 609 34.30 7.80 18.27
N SER A 610 34.18 6.50 18.01
CA SER A 610 35.33 5.62 17.67
C SER A 610 35.89 5.89 16.26
N GLY A 611 35.27 6.79 15.47
CA GLY A 611 35.72 7.22 14.16
C GLY A 611 34.93 6.70 12.99
N PHE A 612 33.94 5.81 13.17
CA PHE A 612 33.07 5.33 12.12
C PHE A 612 31.86 6.26 11.92
N ILE A 613 32.13 7.52 11.60
CA ILE A 613 31.12 8.59 11.55
C ILE A 613 30.04 8.29 10.49
N ASN A 614 30.42 7.82 9.31
CA ASN A 614 29.49 7.52 8.24
C ASN A 614 28.56 6.34 8.61
N LEU A 615 29.11 5.32 9.27
CA LEU A 615 28.32 4.19 9.78
C LEU A 615 27.33 4.66 10.86
N ALA A 616 27.78 5.51 11.78
CA ALA A 616 26.93 6.07 12.82
C ALA A 616 25.76 6.89 12.21
N TRP A 617 26.00 7.66 11.15
CA TRP A 617 24.95 8.39 10.45
C TRP A 617 23.95 7.46 9.77
N THR A 618 24.40 6.43 9.06
CA THR A 618 23.49 5.45 8.43
C THR A 618 22.66 4.70 9.46
N MET A 619 23.26 4.29 10.59
CA MET A 619 22.52 3.68 11.71
C MET A 619 21.49 4.64 12.31
N SER A 620 21.88 5.91 12.50
CA SER A 620 20.96 6.95 12.99
C SER A 620 19.76 7.15 12.08
N GLN A 621 19.97 7.11 10.74
CA GLN A 621 18.91 7.19 9.75
C GLN A 621 17.93 6.03 9.86
N TYR A 622 18.43 4.81 9.92
CA TYR A 622 17.56 3.64 10.07
C TYR A 622 16.75 3.69 11.38
N GLN A 623 17.39 4.12 12.47
CA GLN A 623 16.71 4.32 13.75
C GLN A 623 15.61 5.39 13.64
N ALA A 624 15.89 6.53 13.00
CA ALA A 624 14.91 7.60 12.78
C ALA A 624 13.72 7.10 11.95
N ASN A 625 13.97 6.34 10.89
CA ASN A 625 12.92 5.76 10.04
C ASN A 625 12.01 4.81 10.84
N VAL A 626 12.59 3.88 11.62
CA VAL A 626 11.82 2.96 12.47
C VAL A 626 10.97 3.71 13.48
N LEU A 627 11.56 4.69 14.16
CA LEU A 627 10.87 5.51 15.15
C LEU A 627 9.74 6.33 14.49
N THR A 628 9.96 6.93 13.32
CA THR A 628 8.94 7.68 12.57
C THR A 628 7.75 6.81 12.24
N VAL A 629 7.98 5.60 11.71
CA VAL A 629 6.89 4.66 11.38
C VAL A 629 6.13 4.24 12.65
N LEU A 630 6.85 3.95 13.74
CA LEU A 630 6.23 3.54 15.00
C LEU A 630 5.29 4.62 15.54
N VAL A 631 5.73 5.88 15.54
CA VAL A 631 4.90 6.98 16.08
C VAL A 631 3.77 7.32 15.12
N THR A 632 4.00 7.32 13.83
CA THR A 632 2.93 7.49 12.85
C THR A 632 1.85 6.43 13.06
N TYR A 633 2.24 5.17 13.30
CA TYR A 633 1.30 4.09 13.64
C TYR A 633 0.52 4.38 14.93
N ILE A 634 1.21 4.80 16.02
CA ILE A 634 0.56 5.07 17.30
C ILE A 634 -0.44 6.22 17.18
N ILE A 635 -0.04 7.31 16.52
CA ILE A 635 -0.91 8.49 16.31
C ILE A 635 -2.10 8.12 15.42
N ALA A 636 -1.85 7.50 14.27
CA ALA A 636 -2.90 7.11 13.35
C ALA A 636 -3.88 6.11 13.99
N ARG A 637 -3.37 5.17 14.80
CA ARG A 637 -4.21 4.22 15.56
C ARG A 637 -5.06 4.92 16.62
N GLY A 638 -4.49 5.90 17.30
CA GLY A 638 -5.23 6.72 18.28
C GLY A 638 -6.34 7.54 17.62
N LEU A 639 -6.03 8.22 16.51
CA LEU A 639 -7.02 8.99 15.75
C LEU A 639 -8.13 8.11 15.19
N LEU A 640 -7.77 6.92 14.68
CA LEU A 640 -8.75 5.96 14.19
C LEU A 640 -9.67 5.48 15.30
N PHE A 641 -9.12 5.22 16.50
CA PHE A 641 -9.92 4.83 17.66
C PHE A 641 -10.91 5.93 18.05
N ASP A 642 -10.47 7.18 18.11
CA ASP A 642 -11.35 8.32 18.40
C ASP A 642 -12.46 8.49 17.33
N ALA A 643 -12.11 8.29 16.05
CA ALA A 643 -13.07 8.34 14.95
C ALA A 643 -14.14 7.22 15.05
N LEU A 644 -13.72 5.99 15.39
CA LEU A 644 -14.64 4.87 15.61
C LEU A 644 -15.52 5.09 16.85
N GLU A 645 -14.97 5.70 17.90
CA GLU A 645 -15.74 6.07 19.11
C GLU A 645 -16.81 7.13 18.77
N LEU A 646 -16.45 8.18 18.02
CA LEU A 646 -17.40 9.17 17.52
C LEU A 646 -18.51 8.53 16.67
N PHE A 647 -18.11 7.63 15.77
CA PHE A 647 -19.04 6.94 14.91
C PHE A 647 -19.97 6.02 15.71
N SER A 648 -19.45 5.39 16.77
CA SER A 648 -20.27 4.56 17.69
C SER A 648 -21.30 5.39 18.45
N GLU A 649 -20.93 6.57 18.93
CA GLU A 649 -21.86 7.50 19.60
C GLU A 649 -22.95 8.00 18.65
N TRP A 650 -22.57 8.34 17.41
CA TRP A 650 -23.51 8.72 16.36
C TRP A 650 -24.48 7.56 16.05
N MET A 651 -23.99 6.31 15.94
CA MET A 651 -24.84 5.13 15.71
C MET A 651 -25.84 4.89 16.85
N ILE A 652 -25.42 5.11 18.10
CA ILE A 652 -26.30 4.98 19.27
C ILE A 652 -27.40 6.05 19.24
N SER A 653 -27.02 7.29 18.88
CA SER A 653 -27.97 8.42 18.91
C SER A 653 -28.93 8.43 17.72
N SER A 654 -28.49 7.98 16.53
CA SER A 654 -29.24 8.13 15.28
C SER A 654 -29.97 6.85 14.82
N LEU A 655 -29.50 5.67 15.21
CA LEU A 655 -30.06 4.41 14.73
C LEU A 655 -30.88 3.69 15.80
N ARG A 656 -32.06 3.20 15.38
CA ARG A 656 -32.98 2.41 16.24
C ARG A 656 -32.38 1.07 16.64
N ASN A 657 -31.40 0.75 17.15
CA ASN A 657 -30.64 -0.41 17.59
C ASN A 657 -29.15 -0.18 17.33
N GLY A 658 -28.67 1.06 17.54
CA GLY A 658 -27.30 1.47 17.29
C GLY A 658 -26.29 0.57 17.98
N TRP A 659 -26.60 0.08 19.18
CA TRP A 659 -25.74 -0.85 19.92
C TRP A 659 -25.47 -2.17 19.16
N LEU A 660 -26.48 -2.69 18.47
CA LEU A 660 -26.36 -3.90 17.68
C LEU A 660 -25.45 -3.70 16.45
N TRP A 661 -25.53 -2.52 15.82
CA TRP A 661 -24.67 -2.15 14.70
C TRP A 661 -23.22 -2.02 15.13
N ILE A 662 -22.96 -1.51 16.32
CA ILE A 662 -21.59 -1.41 16.87
C ILE A 662 -21.01 -2.81 17.04
N GLU A 663 -21.75 -3.75 17.57
CA GLU A 663 -21.24 -5.08 17.86
C GLU A 663 -21.05 -5.94 16.61
N VAL A 664 -21.97 -5.81 15.64
CA VAL A 664 -21.97 -6.61 14.43
C VAL A 664 -21.05 -6.06 13.34
N PHE A 665 -20.93 -4.73 13.19
CA PHE A 665 -20.17 -4.11 12.13
C PHE A 665 -18.93 -3.38 12.63
N LEU A 666 -19.05 -2.54 13.66
CA LEU A 666 -17.95 -1.65 14.06
C LEU A 666 -16.79 -2.43 14.68
N LYS A 667 -17.04 -3.41 15.52
CA LYS A 667 -15.97 -4.27 16.10
C LYS A 667 -15.20 -5.06 15.06
N PRO A 668 -15.83 -5.73 14.06
CA PRO A 668 -15.11 -6.36 12.96
C PRO A 668 -14.30 -5.37 12.12
N ILE A 669 -14.86 -4.21 11.80
CA ILE A 669 -14.17 -3.14 11.07
C ILE A 669 -12.92 -2.67 11.82
N ASP A 670 -13.01 -2.44 13.14
CA ASP A 670 -11.83 -2.10 13.95
C ASP A 670 -10.73 -3.17 13.85
N SER A 671 -11.10 -4.45 13.85
CA SER A 671 -10.15 -5.55 13.73
C SER A 671 -9.47 -5.58 12.36
N ILE A 672 -10.22 -5.38 11.28
CA ILE A 672 -9.70 -5.31 9.89
C ILE A 672 -8.78 -4.10 9.74
N LEU A 673 -9.21 -2.91 10.19
CA LEU A 673 -8.43 -1.69 10.12
C LEU A 673 -7.12 -1.80 10.92
N ARG A 674 -7.12 -2.49 12.06
CA ARG A 674 -5.93 -2.75 12.86
C ARG A 674 -4.89 -3.55 12.09
N ILE A 675 -5.32 -4.64 11.44
CA ILE A 675 -4.45 -5.48 10.61
C ILE A 675 -3.94 -4.68 9.40
N GLY A 676 -4.83 -3.96 8.72
CA GLY A 676 -4.50 -3.11 7.58
C GLY A 676 -3.47 -2.03 7.91
N MET A 677 -3.63 -1.35 9.06
CA MET A 677 -2.67 -0.35 9.54
C MET A 677 -1.30 -0.96 9.85
N LEU A 678 -1.26 -2.15 10.44
CA LEU A 678 -0.01 -2.86 10.71
C LEU A 678 0.71 -3.21 9.41
N PHE A 679 -0.02 -3.70 8.42
CA PHE A 679 0.52 -4.01 7.10
C PHE A 679 1.01 -2.75 6.37
N PHE A 680 0.24 -1.66 6.42
CA PHE A 680 0.63 -0.36 5.86
C PHE A 680 1.90 0.18 6.51
N SER A 681 2.03 0.09 7.83
CA SER A 681 3.23 0.51 8.56
C SER A 681 4.45 -0.31 8.19
N PHE A 682 4.28 -1.63 7.99
CA PHE A 682 5.35 -2.50 7.51
C PHE A 682 5.77 -2.14 6.08
N SER A 683 4.82 -1.92 5.18
CA SER A 683 5.08 -1.46 3.81
C SER A 683 5.81 -0.11 3.78
N MET A 684 5.38 0.85 4.63
CA MET A 684 6.05 2.14 4.78
C MET A 684 7.50 1.98 5.26
N LEU A 685 7.74 1.05 6.20
CA LEU A 685 9.08 0.74 6.69
C LEU A 685 9.97 0.17 5.57
N CYS A 686 9.47 -0.77 4.77
CA CYS A 686 10.16 -1.32 3.61
C CYS A 686 10.54 -0.22 2.61
N ASN A 687 9.62 0.68 2.29
CA ASN A 687 9.87 1.81 1.40
C ASN A 687 10.95 2.76 1.95
N LEU A 688 10.91 3.09 3.25
CA LEU A 688 11.91 3.95 3.89
C LEU A 688 13.30 3.30 3.97
N PHE A 689 13.37 1.97 4.00
CA PHE A 689 14.65 1.24 3.92
C PHE A 689 15.12 1.04 2.48
N GLY A 690 14.35 1.50 1.49
CA GLY A 690 14.66 1.30 0.07
C GLY A 690 14.54 -0.16 -0.35
N TRP A 691 13.77 -0.97 0.37
CA TRP A 691 13.46 -2.36 0.00
C TRP A 691 12.35 -2.37 -1.05
N ASN A 692 12.73 -2.01 -2.28
CA ASN A 692 11.85 -2.09 -3.43
C ASN A 692 11.79 -3.53 -3.95
N SER A 693 10.87 -3.80 -4.87
CA SER A 693 10.68 -5.11 -5.50
C SER A 693 11.98 -5.75 -6.05
N ASP A 694 12.94 -4.90 -6.43
CA ASP A 694 14.22 -5.33 -7.04
C ASP A 694 15.38 -5.47 -6.03
N SER A 695 15.13 -5.17 -4.75
CA SER A 695 16.14 -5.34 -3.70
C SER A 695 16.41 -6.82 -3.47
N TRP A 696 17.69 -7.17 -3.22
CA TRP A 696 18.09 -8.55 -2.98
C TRP A 696 17.29 -9.23 -1.85
N VAL A 697 16.90 -8.45 -0.84
CA VAL A 697 16.09 -8.92 0.29
C VAL A 697 14.72 -9.38 -0.19
N ILE A 698 14.02 -8.52 -0.96
CA ILE A 698 12.68 -8.83 -1.48
C ILE A 698 12.76 -9.97 -2.51
N VAL A 699 13.74 -9.92 -3.43
CA VAL A 699 13.94 -10.99 -4.42
C VAL A 699 14.27 -12.33 -3.76
N SER A 700 15.09 -12.34 -2.70
CA SER A 700 15.40 -13.56 -1.94
C SER A 700 14.19 -14.07 -1.17
N LEU A 701 13.41 -13.16 -0.58
CA LEU A 701 12.16 -13.47 0.10
C LEU A 701 11.12 -14.01 -0.89
N GLU A 702 10.99 -13.39 -2.06
CA GLU A 702 10.10 -13.83 -3.13
C GLU A 702 10.47 -15.23 -3.64
N ARG A 703 11.75 -15.50 -3.86
CA ARG A 703 12.22 -16.85 -4.20
C ARG A 703 11.90 -17.88 -3.11
N LEU A 704 12.11 -17.53 -1.86
CA LEU A 704 11.78 -18.40 -0.73
C LEU A 704 10.27 -18.64 -0.67
N ILE A 705 9.47 -17.60 -0.83
CA ILE A 705 8.01 -17.68 -0.81
C ILE A 705 7.48 -18.49 -1.99
N GLN A 706 8.07 -18.35 -3.18
CA GLN A 706 7.68 -19.06 -4.39
C GLN A 706 8.28 -20.47 -4.49
N SER A 707 9.19 -20.84 -3.58
CA SER A 707 9.77 -22.19 -3.59
C SER A 707 8.68 -23.24 -3.42
N SER A 708 8.71 -24.28 -4.26
CA SER A 708 7.79 -25.41 -4.17
C SER A 708 8.17 -26.34 -3.01
N ILE A 709 7.23 -26.62 -2.12
CA ILE A 709 7.38 -27.60 -1.04
C ILE A 709 7.02 -28.98 -1.58
N VAL A 710 5.92 -29.07 -2.33
CA VAL A 710 5.43 -30.32 -2.96
C VAL A 710 5.03 -30.02 -4.38
N ASN A 711 5.52 -30.83 -5.31
CA ASN A 711 5.18 -30.74 -6.71
C ASN A 711 4.85 -32.13 -7.26
N VAL A 712 3.59 -32.52 -7.19
CA VAL A 712 3.06 -33.80 -7.65
C VAL A 712 1.91 -33.50 -8.64
N PRO A 713 1.65 -34.33 -9.64
CA PRO A 713 0.52 -34.11 -10.55
C PRO A 713 -0.80 -33.87 -9.78
N GLY A 714 -1.41 -32.72 -9.99
CA GLY A 714 -2.63 -32.28 -9.30
C GLY A 714 -2.45 -31.59 -7.94
N ILE A 715 -1.20 -31.46 -7.42
CA ILE A 715 -0.93 -30.78 -6.15
C ILE A 715 0.35 -29.96 -6.26
N HIS A 716 0.19 -28.64 -6.34
CA HIS A 716 1.30 -27.68 -6.38
C HIS A 716 1.35 -26.83 -5.12
N ILE A 717 2.06 -27.28 -4.09
CA ILE A 717 2.18 -26.56 -2.83
C ILE A 717 3.48 -25.76 -2.79
N THR A 718 3.35 -24.44 -2.68
CA THR A 718 4.47 -23.51 -2.46
C THR A 718 4.45 -22.97 -1.04
N VAL A 719 5.53 -22.33 -0.59
CA VAL A 719 5.53 -21.60 0.69
C VAL A 719 4.46 -20.49 0.68
N ALA A 720 4.30 -19.79 -0.47
CA ALA A 720 3.25 -18.77 -0.64
C ALA A 720 1.85 -19.35 -0.44
N SER A 721 1.54 -20.47 -1.11
CA SER A 721 0.22 -21.10 -0.99
C SER A 721 -0.05 -21.64 0.41
N THR A 722 0.97 -22.13 1.11
CA THR A 722 0.84 -22.60 2.51
C THR A 722 0.57 -21.41 3.45
N LEU A 723 1.27 -20.29 3.24
CA LEU A 723 1.06 -19.08 4.05
C LEU A 723 -0.32 -18.46 3.76
N ALA A 724 -0.73 -18.43 2.50
CA ALA A 724 -2.06 -18.01 2.07
C ALA A 724 -3.17 -18.92 2.66
N PHE A 725 -2.95 -20.24 2.68
CA PHE A 725 -3.84 -21.21 3.31
C PHE A 725 -4.05 -20.91 4.80
N LEU A 726 -2.97 -20.69 5.57
CA LEU A 726 -3.07 -20.38 7.00
C LEU A 726 -3.79 -19.05 7.25
N ILE A 727 -3.51 -18.03 6.43
CA ILE A 727 -4.19 -16.73 6.52
C ILE A 727 -5.67 -16.87 6.19
N LEU A 728 -6.00 -17.53 5.09
CA LEU A 728 -7.39 -17.74 4.68
C LEU A 728 -8.15 -18.59 5.68
N LEU A 729 -7.53 -19.64 6.22
CA LEU A 729 -8.11 -20.46 7.27
C LEU A 729 -8.50 -19.61 8.49
N ALA A 730 -7.59 -18.72 8.93
CA ALA A 730 -7.85 -17.80 10.03
C ALA A 730 -8.97 -16.80 9.70
N ILE A 731 -9.00 -16.28 8.46
CA ILE A 731 -10.03 -15.34 7.98
C ILE A 731 -11.39 -16.05 7.93
N PHE A 732 -11.47 -17.24 7.37
CA PHE A 732 -12.75 -17.98 7.28
C PHE A 732 -13.25 -18.43 8.65
N PHE A 733 -12.35 -18.83 9.56
CA PHE A 733 -12.74 -19.15 10.94
C PHE A 733 -13.29 -17.93 11.67
N TRP A 734 -12.67 -16.77 11.48
CA TRP A 734 -13.16 -15.51 11.99
C TRP A 734 -14.49 -15.11 11.33
N ALA A 735 -14.60 -15.21 10.01
CA ALA A 735 -15.81 -14.90 9.25
C ALA A 735 -16.97 -15.81 9.65
N ALA A 736 -16.74 -17.11 9.85
CA ALA A 736 -17.73 -18.05 10.30
C ALA A 736 -18.29 -17.69 11.69
N LYS A 737 -17.40 -17.34 12.62
CA LYS A 737 -17.81 -16.87 13.95
C LYS A 737 -18.61 -15.57 13.88
N TRP A 738 -18.16 -14.63 13.04
CA TRP A 738 -18.85 -13.36 12.81
C TRP A 738 -20.23 -13.59 12.16
N THR A 739 -20.33 -14.45 11.15
CA THR A 739 -21.58 -14.78 10.45
C THR A 739 -22.60 -15.35 11.42
N ARG A 740 -22.19 -16.24 12.33
CA ARG A 740 -23.08 -16.79 13.36
C ARG A 740 -23.67 -15.68 14.24
N GLU A 741 -22.82 -14.79 14.76
CA GLU A 741 -23.27 -13.67 15.60
C GLU A 741 -24.16 -12.70 14.83
N PHE A 742 -23.80 -12.39 13.57
CA PHE A 742 -24.60 -11.54 12.69
C PHE A 742 -25.97 -12.14 12.40
N CYS A 743 -26.03 -13.43 12.00
CA CYS A 743 -27.28 -14.13 11.71
C CYS A 743 -28.16 -14.21 12.96
N TYR A 744 -27.56 -14.59 14.11
CA TYR A 744 -28.26 -14.68 15.37
C TYR A 744 -28.83 -13.34 15.85
N ARG A 745 -28.08 -12.26 15.77
CA ARG A 745 -28.46 -10.97 16.35
C ARG A 745 -29.25 -10.08 15.40
N TRP A 746 -29.03 -10.19 14.12
CA TRP A 746 -29.61 -9.27 13.13
C TRP A 746 -30.56 -9.95 12.15
N LEU A 747 -30.09 -10.97 11.41
CA LEU A 747 -30.85 -11.56 10.31
C LEU A 747 -32.09 -12.30 10.82
N PHE A 748 -31.94 -13.12 11.86
CA PHE A 748 -33.01 -13.93 12.42
C PHE A 748 -33.67 -13.32 13.66
N LYS A 749 -33.54 -12.01 13.86
CA LYS A 749 -34.08 -11.28 15.01
C LYS A 749 -35.57 -11.43 15.19
N ASN A 750 -36.36 -11.51 14.10
CA ASN A 750 -37.79 -11.54 14.08
C ASN A 750 -38.34 -12.97 14.33
N THR A 751 -37.51 -14.00 14.37
CA THR A 751 -37.92 -15.38 14.67
C THR A 751 -38.24 -15.48 16.14
N LYS A 752 -39.53 -15.86 16.44
CA LYS A 752 -40.04 -15.96 17.83
C LYS A 752 -39.40 -17.12 18.59
N ASP A 753 -39.07 -18.19 17.91
CA ASP A 753 -38.50 -19.41 18.51
C ASP A 753 -36.94 -19.27 18.59
N VAL A 754 -36.43 -19.30 19.83
CA VAL A 754 -34.99 -19.19 20.12
C VAL A 754 -34.22 -20.41 19.59
N GLY A 755 -34.84 -21.61 19.57
CA GLY A 755 -34.25 -22.85 19.05
C GLY A 755 -34.00 -22.75 17.54
N ILE A 756 -35.01 -22.33 16.78
CA ILE A 756 -34.92 -22.13 15.32
C ILE A 756 -33.87 -21.05 14.98
N ARG A 757 -33.89 -19.96 15.71
CA ARG A 757 -32.93 -18.85 15.54
C ARG A 757 -31.50 -19.33 15.74
N ASN A 758 -31.22 -20.11 16.78
CA ASN A 758 -29.88 -20.66 17.00
C ASN A 758 -29.48 -21.65 15.92
N SER A 759 -30.40 -22.57 15.54
CA SER A 759 -30.11 -23.57 14.50
C SER A 759 -29.80 -22.96 13.15
N LEU A 760 -30.55 -21.94 12.71
CA LEU A 760 -30.29 -21.21 11.47
C LEU A 760 -28.95 -20.47 11.51
N SER A 761 -28.58 -19.88 12.66
CA SER A 761 -27.33 -19.20 12.84
C SER A 761 -26.12 -20.15 12.78
N VAL A 762 -26.26 -21.32 13.39
CA VAL A 762 -25.25 -22.40 13.34
C VAL A 762 -25.12 -22.96 11.92
N PHE A 763 -26.24 -23.16 11.23
CA PHE A 763 -26.23 -23.60 9.83
C PHE A 763 -25.52 -22.61 8.94
N SER A 764 -25.78 -21.31 9.08
CA SER A 764 -25.07 -20.26 8.37
C SER A 764 -23.54 -20.28 8.66
N GLN A 765 -23.18 -20.55 9.92
CA GLN A 765 -21.75 -20.70 10.29
C GLN A 765 -21.09 -21.87 9.57
N TYR A 766 -21.76 -23.05 9.57
CA TYR A 766 -21.20 -24.24 8.89
C TYR A 766 -21.13 -24.06 7.38
N SER A 767 -22.05 -23.32 6.76
CA SER A 767 -22.00 -23.00 5.34
C SER A 767 -20.75 -22.18 5.01
N VAL A 768 -20.41 -21.19 5.84
CA VAL A 768 -19.19 -20.39 5.67
C VAL A 768 -17.93 -21.24 5.87
N VAL A 769 -17.92 -22.14 6.87
CA VAL A 769 -16.79 -23.06 7.10
C VAL A 769 -16.61 -24.00 5.91
N LEU A 770 -17.67 -24.54 5.36
CA LEU A 770 -17.64 -25.44 4.21
C LEU A 770 -17.07 -24.74 2.97
N ILE A 771 -17.65 -23.59 2.61
CA ILE A 771 -17.19 -22.78 1.47
C ILE A 771 -15.73 -22.35 1.69
N GLY A 772 -15.44 -21.85 2.89
CA GLY A 772 -14.09 -21.45 3.26
C GLY A 772 -13.09 -22.61 3.19
N GLY A 773 -13.47 -23.80 3.59
CA GLY A 773 -12.68 -25.02 3.48
C GLY A 773 -12.29 -25.32 2.02
N PHE A 774 -13.26 -25.29 1.11
CA PHE A 774 -12.99 -25.50 -0.32
C PHE A 774 -12.08 -24.42 -0.90
N VAL A 775 -12.34 -23.15 -0.62
CA VAL A 775 -11.52 -22.04 -1.10
C VAL A 775 -10.08 -22.12 -0.57
N THR A 776 -9.90 -22.41 0.71
CA THR A 776 -8.58 -22.54 1.33
C THR A 776 -7.79 -23.72 0.78
N LEU A 777 -8.42 -24.86 0.55
CA LEU A 777 -7.77 -26.02 -0.07
C LEU A 777 -7.37 -25.75 -1.52
N HIS A 778 -8.23 -25.05 -2.29
CA HIS A 778 -7.89 -24.65 -3.66
C HIS A 778 -6.68 -23.72 -3.70
N VAL A 779 -6.64 -22.70 -2.85
CA VAL A 779 -5.49 -21.77 -2.76
C VAL A 779 -4.24 -22.47 -2.26
N TRP A 780 -4.39 -23.50 -1.45
CA TRP A 780 -3.23 -24.31 -0.99
C TRP A 780 -2.57 -25.09 -2.14
N GLY A 781 -3.30 -25.32 -3.23
CA GLY A 781 -2.75 -25.96 -4.42
C GLY A 781 -3.39 -27.30 -4.75
N PHE A 782 -4.56 -27.61 -4.15
CA PHE A 782 -5.38 -28.75 -4.56
C PHE A 782 -6.16 -28.42 -5.83
N ASP A 783 -5.94 -29.19 -6.87
CA ASP A 783 -6.73 -29.10 -8.10
C ASP A 783 -7.99 -29.93 -7.96
N PHE A 784 -9.14 -29.22 -7.89
CA PHE A 784 -10.45 -29.85 -7.82
C PHE A 784 -11.00 -30.31 -9.17
N SER A 785 -10.29 -30.10 -10.29
CA SER A 785 -10.75 -30.49 -11.60
C SER A 785 -11.04 -32.00 -11.71
N GLY A 786 -10.16 -32.83 -11.10
CA GLY A 786 -10.37 -34.27 -10.98
C GLY A 786 -11.47 -34.69 -9.99
N MET A 787 -11.76 -33.83 -8.99
CA MET A 787 -12.82 -34.08 -8.00
C MET A 787 -14.19 -33.63 -8.48
N SER A 788 -14.29 -32.89 -9.58
CA SER A 788 -15.58 -32.39 -10.11
C SER A 788 -16.59 -33.51 -10.37
N MET A 789 -16.12 -34.69 -10.80
CA MET A 789 -16.95 -35.88 -11.00
C MET A 789 -17.48 -36.42 -9.66
N ILE A 790 -16.67 -36.48 -8.62
CA ILE A 790 -17.04 -36.93 -7.28
C ILE A 790 -18.04 -35.96 -6.65
N ILE A 791 -17.74 -34.64 -6.74
CA ILE A 791 -18.64 -33.59 -6.25
C ILE A 791 -19.95 -33.58 -7.04
N GLY A 792 -19.90 -33.81 -8.34
CA GLY A 792 -21.08 -33.99 -9.20
C GLY A 792 -21.91 -35.18 -8.77
N GLY A 793 -21.28 -36.35 -8.55
CA GLY A 793 -21.95 -37.53 -8.03
C GLY A 793 -22.57 -37.32 -6.64
N LEU A 794 -21.84 -36.66 -5.74
CA LEU A 794 -22.38 -36.33 -4.41
C LEU A 794 -23.54 -35.32 -4.50
N ALA A 795 -23.45 -34.33 -5.38
CA ALA A 795 -24.53 -33.35 -5.59
C ALA A 795 -25.81 -34.01 -6.14
N VAL A 796 -25.65 -34.95 -7.09
CA VAL A 796 -26.75 -35.76 -7.60
C VAL A 796 -27.34 -36.63 -6.49
N GLY A 797 -26.50 -37.31 -5.68
CA GLY A 797 -26.95 -38.09 -4.53
C GLY A 797 -27.71 -37.26 -3.48
N MET A 798 -27.16 -36.08 -3.12
CA MET A 798 -27.88 -35.14 -2.25
C MET A 798 -29.18 -34.62 -2.87
N GLY A 799 -29.19 -34.39 -4.20
CA GLY A 799 -30.38 -33.95 -4.94
C GLY A 799 -31.50 -34.97 -4.83
N PHE A 800 -31.19 -36.26 -4.98
CA PHE A 800 -32.15 -37.33 -4.76
C PHE A 800 -32.60 -37.41 -3.29
N GLY A 801 -31.72 -37.26 -2.32
CA GLY A 801 -32.10 -37.26 -0.90
C GLY A 801 -32.94 -36.03 -0.48
N LEU A 802 -32.80 -34.90 -1.16
CA LEU A 802 -33.58 -33.68 -0.90
C LEU A 802 -34.84 -33.56 -1.77
N ARG A 803 -35.09 -34.50 -2.68
CA ARG A 803 -36.22 -34.47 -3.65
C ARG A 803 -37.55 -34.28 -2.98
N ASP A 804 -37.86 -35.11 -1.97
CA ASP A 804 -39.14 -35.06 -1.28
C ASP A 804 -39.33 -33.79 -0.47
N PHE A 805 -38.25 -33.28 0.12
CA PHE A 805 -38.27 -32.01 0.82
C PHE A 805 -38.52 -30.83 -0.15
N ALA A 806 -37.84 -30.80 -1.28
CA ALA A 806 -38.03 -29.80 -2.31
C ALA A 806 -39.44 -29.86 -2.91
N SER A 807 -39.93 -31.08 -3.20
CA SER A 807 -41.30 -31.30 -3.71
C SER A 807 -42.36 -30.75 -2.77
N ASN A 808 -42.20 -30.96 -1.46
CA ASN A 808 -43.12 -30.43 -0.46
C ASN A 808 -43.11 -28.91 -0.36
N ILE A 809 -41.93 -28.28 -0.47
CA ILE A 809 -41.83 -26.82 -0.46
C ILE A 809 -42.46 -26.21 -1.72
N VAL A 810 -42.14 -26.78 -2.89
CA VAL A 810 -42.73 -26.34 -4.16
C VAL A 810 -44.25 -26.55 -4.15
N GLY A 811 -44.72 -27.72 -3.66
CA GLY A 811 -46.14 -27.98 -3.46
C GLY A 811 -46.82 -26.98 -2.54
N GLY A 812 -46.18 -26.64 -1.41
CA GLY A 812 -46.68 -25.60 -0.50
C GLY A 812 -46.77 -24.22 -1.14
N LEU A 813 -45.75 -23.84 -1.93
CA LEU A 813 -45.76 -22.58 -2.66
C LEU A 813 -46.85 -22.51 -3.73
N MET A 814 -47.07 -23.60 -4.45
CA MET A 814 -48.16 -23.73 -5.44
C MET A 814 -49.54 -23.67 -4.78
N LEU A 815 -49.75 -24.36 -3.64
CA LEU A 815 -50.99 -24.25 -2.85
C LEU A 815 -51.30 -22.80 -2.45
N LEU A 816 -50.25 -22.00 -2.10
CA LEU A 816 -50.41 -20.61 -1.72
C LEU A 816 -50.69 -19.69 -2.93
N ILE A 817 -50.11 -20.00 -4.11
CA ILE A 817 -50.29 -19.23 -5.35
C ILE A 817 -51.61 -19.52 -6.02
N GLU A 818 -51.91 -20.83 -6.32
CA GLU A 818 -53.09 -21.25 -7.07
C GLU A 818 -54.35 -21.37 -6.17
N ARG A 819 -54.13 -21.57 -4.88
CA ARG A 819 -55.16 -21.67 -3.84
C ARG A 819 -56.27 -22.68 -4.16
N PRO A 820 -55.95 -23.92 -4.62
CA PRO A 820 -56.97 -24.95 -4.84
C PRO A 820 -57.60 -25.43 -3.49
N VAL A 821 -56.93 -25.18 -2.40
CA VAL A 821 -57.36 -25.40 -1.03
C VAL A 821 -57.10 -24.16 -0.20
N ARG A 822 -58.01 -23.77 0.67
CA ARG A 822 -57.89 -22.63 1.59
C ARG A 822 -58.00 -23.07 3.05
N GLU A 823 -57.46 -22.28 3.95
CA GLU A 823 -57.71 -22.53 5.37
C GLU A 823 -59.22 -22.38 5.65
N GLY A 824 -59.78 -23.38 6.33
CA GLY A 824 -61.18 -23.49 6.55
C GLY A 824 -61.91 -24.45 5.65
N ASP A 825 -61.35 -24.82 4.48
CA ASP A 825 -62.00 -25.79 3.56
C ASP A 825 -62.14 -27.19 4.18
N LEU A 826 -63.20 -27.84 3.84
CA LEU A 826 -63.42 -29.28 4.11
C LEU A 826 -62.89 -30.09 2.91
N ILE A 827 -61.90 -30.92 3.16
CA ILE A 827 -61.25 -31.71 2.11
C ILE A 827 -61.19 -33.20 2.44
N THR A 828 -61.08 -34.00 1.40
CA THR A 828 -60.75 -35.41 1.52
C THR A 828 -59.57 -35.75 0.67
N ILE A 829 -58.46 -36.23 1.28
CA ILE A 829 -57.27 -36.71 0.61
C ILE A 829 -57.00 -38.15 1.02
N GLY A 830 -57.09 -39.06 0.06
CA GLY A 830 -57.00 -40.48 0.36
C GLY A 830 -58.10 -40.94 1.37
N GLU A 831 -57.69 -41.49 2.50
CA GLU A 831 -58.55 -41.91 3.58
C GLU A 831 -58.87 -40.81 4.61
N TYR A 832 -58.26 -39.66 4.49
CA TYR A 832 -58.36 -38.57 5.47
C TYR A 832 -59.39 -37.52 5.03
N GLU A 833 -60.36 -37.30 5.85
CA GLU A 833 -61.39 -36.26 5.68
C GLU A 833 -61.32 -35.31 6.89
N GLY A 834 -61.33 -33.99 6.62
CA GLY A 834 -61.33 -33.00 7.68
C GLY A 834 -61.19 -31.54 7.21
N GLN A 835 -61.24 -30.64 8.16
CA GLN A 835 -61.09 -29.19 7.90
C GLN A 835 -59.62 -28.76 7.90
N VAL A 836 -59.24 -28.03 6.88
CA VAL A 836 -57.90 -27.41 6.80
C VAL A 836 -57.75 -26.31 7.84
N LYS A 837 -56.87 -26.51 8.81
CA LYS A 837 -56.55 -25.49 9.85
C LYS A 837 -55.44 -24.53 9.48
N HIS A 838 -54.43 -25.06 8.80
CA HIS A 838 -53.25 -24.21 8.41
C HIS A 838 -52.49 -24.88 7.27
N ILE A 839 -52.01 -24.02 6.32
CA ILE A 839 -51.18 -24.48 5.22
C ILE A 839 -49.75 -24.00 5.51
N GLY A 840 -48.87 -24.91 5.97
CA GLY A 840 -47.44 -24.63 6.23
C GLY A 840 -46.59 -24.76 4.97
N ILE A 841 -45.28 -24.47 5.09
CA ILE A 841 -44.33 -24.52 3.97
C ILE A 841 -44.20 -25.95 3.41
N ARG A 842 -44.23 -26.99 4.25
CA ARG A 842 -44.01 -28.38 3.84
C ARG A 842 -45.24 -29.30 4.01
N CYS A 843 -46.15 -28.96 4.88
CA CYS A 843 -47.33 -29.78 5.18
C CYS A 843 -48.53 -28.90 5.48
N MET A 844 -49.69 -29.41 5.13
CA MET A 844 -50.98 -28.85 5.48
C MET A 844 -51.50 -29.59 6.75
N ARG A 845 -52.07 -28.85 7.69
CA ARG A 845 -52.71 -29.37 8.89
C ARG A 845 -54.21 -29.46 8.67
N VAL A 846 -54.73 -30.67 8.82
CA VAL A 846 -56.13 -30.96 8.68
C VAL A 846 -56.66 -31.52 10.03
N SER A 847 -57.71 -30.95 10.52
CA SER A 847 -58.45 -31.50 11.70
C SER A 847 -59.51 -32.48 11.22
N SER A 848 -59.36 -33.73 11.58
CA SER A 848 -60.34 -34.76 11.26
C SER A 848 -61.61 -34.62 12.12
N TRP A 849 -62.63 -35.35 11.78
CA TRP A 849 -63.87 -35.45 12.56
C TRP A 849 -63.68 -36.03 13.96
N ASP A 850 -62.69 -36.89 14.17
CA ASP A 850 -62.30 -37.47 15.44
C ASP A 850 -61.42 -36.54 16.29
N ASN A 851 -61.35 -35.25 15.94
CA ASN A 851 -60.52 -34.21 16.58
C ASN A 851 -59.02 -34.52 16.58
N MET A 852 -58.52 -35.29 15.58
CA MET A 852 -57.11 -35.57 15.35
C MET A 852 -56.52 -34.56 14.40
N GLU A 853 -55.32 -34.14 14.69
CA GLU A 853 -54.54 -33.28 13.76
C GLU A 853 -53.73 -34.15 12.81
N ILE A 854 -54.09 -34.09 11.54
CA ILE A 854 -53.40 -34.83 10.45
C ILE A 854 -52.48 -33.89 9.71
N LEU A 855 -51.20 -34.25 9.62
CA LEU A 855 -50.18 -33.52 8.86
C LEU A 855 -50.03 -34.16 7.47
N ILE A 856 -50.60 -33.53 6.47
CA ILE A 856 -50.53 -33.98 5.08
C ILE A 856 -49.40 -33.28 4.37
N PRO A 857 -48.40 -34.02 3.83
CA PRO A 857 -47.34 -33.43 3.00
C PRO A 857 -47.92 -32.69 1.80
N ASN A 858 -47.47 -31.47 1.54
CA ASN A 858 -48.03 -30.64 0.45
C ASN A 858 -47.88 -31.31 -0.93
N ALA A 859 -46.80 -32.07 -1.14
CA ALA A 859 -46.58 -32.82 -2.39
C ALA A 859 -47.68 -33.82 -2.67
N GLU A 860 -48.34 -34.39 -1.66
CA GLU A 860 -49.44 -35.34 -1.86
C GLU A 860 -50.66 -34.69 -2.50
N THR A 861 -50.94 -33.41 -2.20
CA THR A 861 -52.05 -32.65 -2.78
C THR A 861 -51.91 -32.47 -4.30
N PHE A 862 -50.68 -32.49 -4.81
CA PHE A 862 -50.41 -32.40 -6.27
C PHE A 862 -50.24 -33.76 -6.93
N ASN A 863 -49.79 -34.77 -6.18
CA ASN A 863 -49.52 -36.10 -6.72
C ASN A 863 -50.73 -37.06 -6.67
N LYS A 864 -51.73 -36.73 -5.86
CA LYS A 864 -52.96 -37.55 -5.70
C LYS A 864 -54.19 -36.69 -5.91
N PRO A 865 -55.26 -37.27 -6.51
CA PRO A 865 -56.51 -36.54 -6.58
C PRO A 865 -57.05 -36.34 -5.16
N PHE A 866 -57.59 -35.16 -4.91
CA PHE A 866 -58.30 -34.86 -3.65
C PHE A 866 -59.65 -34.21 -3.95
N THR A 867 -60.54 -34.28 -3.00
CA THR A 867 -61.89 -33.66 -3.07
C THR A 867 -61.92 -32.46 -2.15
N ASN A 868 -62.23 -31.28 -2.68
CA ASN A 868 -62.57 -30.12 -1.89
C ASN A 868 -64.09 -29.92 -1.91
N TRP A 869 -64.66 -30.02 -0.73
CA TRP A 869 -66.10 -29.97 -0.57
C TRP A 869 -66.67 -28.57 -0.50
N THR A 870 -65.89 -27.61 -0.19
CA THR A 870 -66.23 -26.19 0.15
C THR A 870 -65.63 -25.15 -0.71
N HIS A 871 -64.94 -25.54 -1.80
CA HIS A 871 -64.12 -24.58 -2.64
C HIS A 871 -64.96 -23.48 -3.31
N GLN A 872 -66.19 -23.85 -3.84
CA GLN A 872 -67.07 -22.91 -4.52
C GLN A 872 -68.25 -22.43 -3.61
N ASP A 873 -69.19 -23.32 -3.26
CA ASP A 873 -70.39 -22.91 -2.56
C ASP A 873 -70.68 -23.78 -1.31
N GLY A 874 -70.00 -24.87 -1.14
CA GLY A 874 -70.21 -25.82 -0.05
C GLY A 874 -71.54 -26.65 -0.13
N ILE A 875 -72.27 -26.53 -1.24
CA ILE A 875 -73.51 -27.31 -1.47
C ILE A 875 -73.15 -28.67 -2.07
N VAL A 876 -73.31 -29.70 -1.28
CA VAL A 876 -72.92 -31.07 -1.63
C VAL A 876 -74.10 -31.93 -1.75
N ARG A 877 -74.18 -32.77 -2.79
CA ARG A 877 -75.19 -33.79 -2.98
C ARG A 877 -74.98 -34.98 -2.02
N SER A 878 -75.94 -35.24 -1.21
CA SER A 878 -76.01 -36.43 -0.38
C SER A 878 -76.93 -37.44 -1.03
N VAL A 879 -76.56 -38.70 -0.94
CA VAL A 879 -77.35 -39.79 -1.54
C VAL A 879 -77.65 -40.84 -0.48
N VAL A 880 -78.92 -41.18 -0.33
CA VAL A 880 -79.37 -42.18 0.62
C VAL A 880 -80.11 -43.31 -0.14
N PRO A 881 -79.63 -44.53 -0.13
CA PRO A 881 -80.34 -45.70 -0.68
C PRO A 881 -81.45 -46.14 0.31
N ILE A 882 -82.59 -46.26 -0.16
CA ILE A 882 -83.82 -46.72 0.62
C ILE A 882 -84.39 -47.92 -0.03
N LYS A 883 -84.48 -48.99 0.74
CA LYS A 883 -85.04 -50.24 0.28
C LYS A 883 -86.46 -50.48 0.89
N VAL A 884 -87.45 -50.75 0.06
CA VAL A 884 -88.85 -51.04 0.43
C VAL A 884 -89.36 -52.34 -0.20
N SER A 885 -90.45 -52.89 0.33
CA SER A 885 -91.02 -54.07 -0.23
C SER A 885 -91.60 -53.82 -1.61
N ARG A 886 -91.52 -54.83 -2.47
CA ARG A 886 -92.13 -54.76 -3.83
C ARG A 886 -93.62 -54.69 -3.80
N ALA A 887 -94.22 -55.01 -2.66
CA ALA A 887 -95.65 -54.99 -2.50
C ALA A 887 -96.22 -53.53 -2.36
N ASP A 888 -95.43 -52.60 -2.07
CA ASP A 888 -95.77 -51.16 -1.94
C ASP A 888 -95.81 -50.44 -3.28
N ASP A 889 -96.76 -49.51 -3.42
CA ASP A 889 -96.76 -48.65 -4.65
C ASP A 889 -95.55 -47.73 -4.79
N PRO A 890 -94.74 -47.93 -5.82
CA PRO A 890 -93.48 -47.11 -6.01
C PRO A 890 -93.77 -45.64 -6.11
N VAL A 891 -94.86 -45.18 -6.72
CA VAL A 891 -95.20 -43.77 -6.88
C VAL A 891 -95.57 -43.16 -5.53
N MET A 892 -96.32 -43.84 -4.68
CA MET A 892 -96.65 -43.41 -3.33
C MET A 892 -95.37 -43.32 -2.47
N ILE A 893 -94.45 -44.21 -2.57
CA ILE A 893 -93.21 -44.23 -1.80
C ILE A 893 -92.32 -43.09 -2.27
N GLN A 894 -92.22 -42.91 -3.58
CA GLN A 894 -91.41 -41.79 -4.14
C GLN A 894 -91.95 -40.45 -3.57
N GLN A 895 -93.25 -40.23 -3.58
CA GLN A 895 -93.84 -38.96 -3.08
C GLN A 895 -93.62 -38.80 -1.57
N LEU A 896 -93.79 -39.85 -0.78
CA LEU A 896 -93.56 -39.86 0.67
C LEU A 896 -92.11 -39.46 1.00
N ILE A 897 -91.14 -40.01 0.25
CA ILE A 897 -89.75 -39.59 0.43
C ILE A 897 -89.51 -38.12 0.04
N LEU A 898 -90.06 -37.65 -1.06
CA LEU A 898 -90.01 -36.27 -1.47
C LEU A 898 -90.60 -35.32 -0.45
N ASP A 899 -91.76 -35.65 0.11
CA ASP A 899 -92.47 -34.89 1.16
C ASP A 899 -91.61 -34.78 2.44
N VAL A 900 -90.96 -35.85 2.82
CA VAL A 900 -90.06 -35.88 3.95
C VAL A 900 -88.81 -34.98 3.67
N LEU A 901 -88.26 -35.07 2.49
CA LEU A 901 -87.06 -34.25 2.11
C LEU A 901 -87.38 -32.70 2.05
N ALA A 902 -88.65 -32.34 1.69
CA ALA A 902 -89.15 -30.97 1.65
C ALA A 902 -89.35 -30.35 3.06
N ILE A 903 -89.52 -31.15 4.10
CA ILE A 903 -89.80 -30.67 5.45
C ILE A 903 -88.54 -30.46 6.24
N ILE A 904 -87.42 -31.08 5.83
CA ILE A 904 -86.16 -31.03 6.57
C ILE A 904 -85.44 -29.66 6.27
N PRO A 905 -85.25 -28.78 7.22
CA PRO A 905 -84.76 -27.40 6.97
C PRO A 905 -83.30 -27.34 6.59
N GLU A 906 -82.51 -28.33 6.87
CA GLU A 906 -81.08 -28.44 6.55
C GLU A 906 -80.82 -28.82 5.09
N ILE A 907 -81.91 -29.27 4.36
CA ILE A 907 -81.78 -29.55 2.92
C ILE A 907 -81.97 -28.32 2.12
N VAL A 908 -81.03 -28.06 1.22
CA VAL A 908 -81.00 -26.85 0.35
C VAL A 908 -82.14 -27.00 -0.68
N PRO A 909 -82.99 -25.98 -0.86
CA PRO A 909 -84.12 -26.10 -1.77
C PRO A 909 -83.73 -25.98 -3.25
N ASP A 910 -82.67 -25.39 -3.56
CA ASP A 910 -82.11 -25.24 -4.93
C ASP A 910 -80.66 -25.72 -4.95
N PRO A 911 -80.26 -26.77 -5.61
CA PRO A 911 -81.05 -27.62 -6.45
C PRO A 911 -82.10 -28.48 -5.66
N PRO A 912 -83.24 -28.75 -6.23
CA PRO A 912 -84.32 -29.49 -5.52
C PRO A 912 -83.97 -30.97 -5.25
N ALA A 913 -84.51 -31.52 -4.14
CA ALA A 913 -84.36 -32.93 -3.84
C ALA A 913 -85.05 -33.80 -4.92
N GLN A 914 -84.43 -34.90 -5.22
CA GLN A 914 -84.97 -35.87 -6.22
C GLN A 914 -84.90 -37.26 -5.68
N VAL A 915 -85.90 -38.03 -6.04
CA VAL A 915 -85.95 -39.44 -5.68
C VAL A 915 -86.10 -40.28 -6.93
N PHE A 916 -85.16 -41.15 -7.14
CA PHE A 916 -85.14 -42.08 -8.29
C PHE A 916 -85.34 -43.47 -7.86
N LEU A 917 -86.17 -44.22 -8.61
CA LEU A 917 -86.22 -45.63 -8.51
C LEU A 917 -85.05 -46.25 -9.23
N LYS A 918 -84.13 -46.85 -8.44
CA LYS A 918 -82.79 -47.25 -8.94
C LYS A 918 -82.78 -48.71 -9.42
N LYS A 919 -83.46 -49.56 -8.71
CA LYS A 919 -83.47 -50.99 -8.98
C LYS A 919 -84.80 -51.65 -8.45
N ILE A 920 -85.34 -52.60 -9.20
CA ILE A 920 -86.42 -53.48 -8.78
C ILE A 920 -85.88 -54.91 -8.80
N ASP A 921 -85.82 -55.53 -7.60
CA ASP A 921 -85.48 -56.94 -7.43
C ASP A 921 -86.71 -57.78 -7.21
N GLU A 922 -86.52 -59.06 -7.03
CA GLU A 922 -87.65 -59.99 -6.87
C GLU A 922 -88.54 -59.68 -5.64
N ALA A 923 -87.87 -59.23 -4.54
CA ALA A 923 -88.56 -58.98 -3.27
C ALA A 923 -88.53 -57.51 -2.85
N LEU A 924 -87.73 -56.65 -3.42
CA LEU A 924 -87.54 -55.28 -2.95
C LEU A 924 -87.37 -54.32 -4.10
N ILE A 925 -87.68 -53.07 -3.78
CA ILE A 925 -87.46 -51.90 -4.62
C ILE A 925 -86.43 -51.03 -3.92
N GLU A 926 -85.39 -50.61 -4.67
CA GLU A 926 -84.38 -49.67 -4.15
C GLU A 926 -84.67 -48.31 -4.75
N PHE A 927 -84.88 -47.33 -3.89
CA PHE A 927 -84.90 -45.90 -4.22
C PHE A 927 -83.53 -45.22 -3.84
N GLU A 928 -83.24 -44.24 -4.58
CA GLU A 928 -82.10 -43.37 -4.30
C GLU A 928 -82.63 -41.95 -4.07
N ALA A 929 -82.60 -41.50 -2.80
CA ALA A 929 -82.97 -40.15 -2.41
C ALA A 929 -81.72 -39.28 -2.53
N ARG A 930 -81.79 -38.29 -3.42
CA ARG A 930 -80.80 -37.33 -3.66
C ARG A 930 -81.21 -35.96 -3.15
N TYR A 931 -80.42 -35.35 -2.29
CA TYR A 931 -80.65 -34.02 -1.75
C TYR A 931 -79.35 -33.31 -1.55
N TYR A 932 -79.41 -31.97 -1.41
CA TYR A 932 -78.28 -31.15 -1.29
C TYR A 932 -78.23 -30.57 0.11
N VAL A 933 -77.00 -30.54 0.68
CA VAL A 933 -76.70 -30.03 1.99
C VAL A 933 -75.58 -29.05 1.91
N ASN A 934 -75.66 -27.89 2.60
CA ASN A 934 -74.58 -26.99 2.77
C ASN A 934 -73.67 -27.51 3.90
N VAL A 935 -72.54 -28.13 3.53
CA VAL A 935 -71.57 -28.74 4.44
C VAL A 935 -70.75 -27.70 5.27
N GLN A 936 -70.90 -26.42 4.95
CA GLN A 936 -70.29 -25.32 5.77
C GLN A 936 -71.17 -25.03 6.99
N LEU A 937 -72.51 -25.27 6.89
CA LEU A 937 -73.52 -24.98 7.94
C LEU A 937 -73.89 -26.20 8.70
N HIS A 938 -74.04 -27.35 8.04
CA HIS A 938 -74.60 -28.59 8.62
C HIS A 938 -73.69 -29.80 8.33
N SER A 939 -73.52 -30.67 9.29
CA SER A 939 -72.79 -31.92 9.06
C SER A 939 -73.63 -32.85 8.13
N ARG A 940 -73.03 -33.25 7.00
CA ARG A 940 -73.72 -34.18 6.05
C ARG A 940 -74.12 -35.51 6.72
N PHE A 941 -73.37 -35.94 7.75
CA PHE A 941 -73.72 -37.19 8.50
C PHE A 941 -74.93 -37.03 9.42
N GLU A 942 -75.02 -35.86 10.06
CA GLU A 942 -76.15 -35.49 10.90
C GLU A 942 -77.42 -35.35 10.07
N VAL A 943 -77.33 -34.57 8.96
CA VAL A 943 -78.48 -34.41 8.05
C VAL A 943 -78.93 -35.77 7.49
N ARG A 944 -77.97 -36.62 7.09
CA ARG A 944 -78.29 -38.01 6.61
C ARG A 944 -78.99 -38.81 7.69
N SER A 945 -78.57 -38.76 8.92
CA SER A 945 -79.19 -39.40 10.06
C SER A 945 -80.63 -38.87 10.26
N ASN A 946 -80.79 -37.54 10.23
CA ASN A 946 -82.09 -36.88 10.36
C ASN A 946 -83.07 -37.32 9.25
N VAL A 947 -82.53 -37.33 7.98
CA VAL A 947 -83.31 -37.86 6.83
C VAL A 947 -83.72 -39.28 7.02
N LEU A 948 -82.85 -40.20 7.46
CA LEU A 948 -83.13 -41.56 7.70
C LEU A 948 -84.19 -41.75 8.83
N PHE A 949 -84.04 -40.99 9.92
CA PHE A 949 -85.07 -41.02 10.98
C PHE A 949 -86.41 -40.48 10.50
N ALA A 950 -86.43 -39.37 9.76
CA ALA A 950 -87.64 -38.78 9.26
C ALA A 950 -88.35 -39.71 8.25
N ILE A 951 -87.63 -40.33 7.32
CA ILE A 951 -88.19 -41.36 6.37
C ILE A 951 -88.70 -42.57 7.12
N THR A 952 -87.99 -43.10 8.12
CA THR A 952 -88.41 -44.24 8.90
C THR A 952 -89.72 -43.96 9.69
N ALA A 953 -89.78 -42.75 10.29
CA ALA A 953 -91.00 -42.30 10.98
C ALA A 953 -92.19 -42.21 10.05
N GLN A 954 -92.02 -41.60 8.86
CA GLN A 954 -93.09 -41.46 7.88
C GLN A 954 -93.52 -42.79 7.25
N PHE A 955 -92.58 -43.67 6.95
CA PHE A 955 -92.91 -45.05 6.50
C PHE A 955 -93.71 -45.82 7.53
N LYS A 956 -93.40 -45.68 8.83
CA LYS A 956 -94.15 -46.27 9.91
C LYS A 956 -95.56 -45.70 9.99
N ALA A 957 -95.71 -44.36 9.81
CA ALA A 957 -96.98 -43.70 9.79
C ALA A 957 -97.84 -44.12 8.60
N ALA A 958 -97.27 -44.36 7.42
CA ALA A 958 -97.92 -44.78 6.19
C ALA A 958 -98.12 -46.31 6.08
N ASN A 959 -97.76 -47.10 7.15
CA ASN A 959 -97.82 -48.55 7.16
C ASN A 959 -97.02 -49.24 6.05
N VAL A 960 -95.95 -48.62 5.57
CA VAL A 960 -95.00 -49.25 4.60
C VAL A 960 -94.35 -50.46 5.25
N LYS A 961 -94.48 -51.62 4.62
CA LYS A 961 -93.91 -52.85 5.15
C LYS A 961 -92.39 -52.92 4.98
N PRO A 962 -91.68 -53.42 6.00
CA PRO A 962 -90.24 -53.60 5.81
C PRO A 962 -89.97 -54.66 4.72
N PRO A 963 -88.89 -54.46 3.93
CA PRO A 963 -88.50 -55.41 2.91
C PRO A 963 -88.14 -56.73 3.61
N VAL A 964 -88.69 -57.77 3.13
CA VAL A 964 -88.42 -59.17 3.61
C VAL A 964 -87.50 -59.79 2.56
N GLU A 965 -86.25 -60.00 2.94
CA GLU A 965 -85.34 -60.75 2.05
C GLU A 965 -85.79 -62.24 1.98
N PRO A 966 -85.95 -62.81 0.78
CA PRO A 966 -86.25 -64.19 0.66
C PRO A 966 -85.09 -65.04 1.18
N LEU A 967 -85.45 -65.91 2.18
CA LEU A 967 -84.52 -66.87 2.70
C LEU A 967 -84.45 -68.04 1.71
N ALA A 968 -83.36 -68.26 1.10
CA ALA A 968 -83.14 -69.46 0.29
C ALA A 968 -82.91 -70.67 1.23
N ILE A 969 -83.93 -71.55 1.36
CA ILE A 969 -83.82 -72.78 2.15
C ILE A 969 -83.45 -73.91 1.22
N GLU A 970 -82.34 -74.52 1.32
CA GLU A 970 -81.92 -75.74 0.63
C GLU A 970 -82.34 -76.94 1.50
N ILE A 971 -83.37 -77.68 1.07
CA ILE A 971 -83.83 -78.91 1.79
C ILE A 971 -82.88 -80.01 1.32
N LYS A 972 -81.97 -80.45 2.15
CA LYS A 972 -81.27 -81.73 1.96
C LYS A 972 -82.09 -82.86 2.43
N GLU A 973 -82.48 -83.78 1.50
CA GLU A 973 -83.18 -85.02 1.86
C GLU A 973 -82.30 -85.84 2.81
N GLY A 974 -82.81 -86.00 4.04
CA GLY A 974 -82.23 -86.97 4.93
C GLY A 974 -82.21 -86.63 6.46
N HIS A 975 -82.46 -85.54 6.91
CA HIS A 975 -82.59 -85.25 8.35
C HIS A 975 -83.13 -83.83 8.55
N GLY A 976 -84.31 -83.63 8.65
CA GLY A 976 -85.16 -82.50 8.96
C GLY A 976 -84.56 -81.28 9.71
N GLN A 977 -83.47 -80.80 9.31
CA GLN A 977 -82.92 -79.50 9.80
C GLN A 977 -82.85 -78.47 8.69
N LEU A 978 -83.62 -77.42 8.82
CA LEU A 978 -83.58 -76.22 8.01
C LEU A 978 -82.25 -75.52 8.32
N VAL A 979 -81.34 -75.48 7.36
CA VAL A 979 -80.09 -74.65 7.44
C VAL A 979 -80.29 -73.40 6.61
N ALA A 980 -80.30 -72.24 7.25
CA ALA A 980 -80.20 -70.94 6.57
C ALA A 980 -78.81 -70.77 5.95
N LYS A 981 -78.78 -70.49 4.63
CA LYS A 981 -77.54 -70.13 3.90
C LYS A 981 -77.37 -68.59 3.96
N ASP A 982 -76.35 -68.15 4.66
CA ASP A 982 -75.94 -66.75 4.69
C ASP A 982 -75.57 -66.18 3.34
#